data_f06d5472dc05f52be3934bb74e7deb90
#
_entry.id   f06d5472dc05f52be3934bb74e7deb90
#
_cell.length_a   1.000
_cell.length_b   1.000
_cell.length_c   1.000
_cell.angle_alpha   90.00
_cell.angle_beta   90.00
_cell.angle_gamma   90.00
#
_symmetry.space_group_name_H-M   'P 1'
#
loop_
_entity.id
_entity.type
_entity.pdbx_description
1 polymer ?
#
loop_
_entity_poly.entity_id
_entity_poly.type
_entity_poly.pdbx_seq_one_letter_code
_entity_poly.pdbx_strand_id
1 'polypeptide(L)'
;MSTMRKAVLLVILLIASTIPAFVTADDEPVRQRSSMTEFTWXGNATXVQVSGEWDDWEHISNLTXSXGXWSVSLDXXPGMYCYKXIVDSAWIFDPAXPYRGXCDDFENSIXRVPDXXQPMFTHTIVNDLLTVLWHAGSGGGAPASTPLALATGLWDESNWSWSLDLSTLPEGKNTLHITGEDVDGNVAEDLLLPFWNGAMADFVWEDALIYMIMTDRFVNGDTSNDGDSTNAVQGADWLGGDFSGVTQMIHSGYFTDLGVNALWLTPFNAAANGTGLASDGQHAVSAYHGYWPTESREVDARLGTADELHTLIDAAHDAGIRVMGDFVINHVHEDHPYFTEHPDWFNEGCLCGEANCDWTEHRLDCMFTPYMPDVNWKVRNASEQFIEDVMWWMETFDLDGGRLDAVKHVDDLAITNLAVRINERFETAGTDYFLKGETAMGWAGHSVENNANEYGTINRYIGPNGLDGQADFVLYHAVVDNVFTTESMDYQHLDYWTARSQDQYVADATMVPFVGSHDVPRFASRADPGTADEWNQWVEDGLPGQPGTDYPYTAALHAYTWLLSTPGAAAIYQGDEYGEYGGADPDNRHMFRNATELNSREISLRENISAIGLLRQQSEALRQGTYASLFNATDTIAWSMTTETNQAVIAMNRGITPATFDLDLDWFANDSLNEIYMDQQNRFTLPAHGVAIFLEPLPVILVPEDDPDGHCLILDNLTVNQTIFVTLDLVNICDKDIHYPGVNATADHPLVSGFSGFNEWYYMIFPDTSYNHSWQLILNESIPNGTNVTLNFQATILNCGMDGSFHDCPNSTLQHTFTVVWPDNGTNNTEPEPDPDPDPDPDPEPGPLPMDYWAHTEL
;
A
#
# COMPACT_ATOMS: atom_id res chain seq x y z
N MET A 1 2.85 -9.26 12.37
CA MET A 1 3.96 -9.28 11.42
C MET A 1 4.62 -7.91 11.26
N SER A 2 3.89 -6.82 11.15
CA SER A 2 4.42 -5.44 11.20
C SER A 2 5.35 -5.18 12.40
N THR A 3 4.98 -5.67 13.58
CA THR A 3 5.79 -5.55 14.80
C THR A 3 7.13 -6.30 14.75
N MET A 4 7.24 -7.32 13.91
CA MET A 4 8.50 -8.07 13.76
C MET A 4 9.48 -7.35 12.83
N ARG A 5 8.99 -6.69 11.77
CA ARG A 5 9.83 -5.82 10.92
C ARG A 5 10.42 -4.67 11.74
N LYS A 6 9.58 -4.01 12.55
CA LYS A 6 10.03 -2.94 13.46
C LYS A 6 11.07 -3.44 14.47
N ALA A 7 10.96 -4.68 14.95
CA ALA A 7 11.91 -5.25 15.90
C ALA A 7 13.23 -5.67 15.24
N VAL A 8 13.19 -6.16 13.99
CA VAL A 8 14.40 -6.57 13.26
C VAL A 8 15.16 -5.34 12.76
N LEU A 9 14.45 -4.32 12.27
CA LEU A 9 15.06 -3.05 11.85
C LEU A 9 15.67 -2.32 13.06
N LEU A 10 14.98 -2.32 14.20
CA LEU A 10 15.50 -1.71 15.43
C LEU A 10 16.76 -2.42 15.94
N VAL A 11 16.86 -3.75 15.74
CA VAL A 11 18.04 -4.51 16.13
C VAL A 11 19.22 -4.23 15.17
N ILE A 12 18.93 -4.03 13.88
CA ILE A 12 19.97 -3.69 12.89
C ILE A 12 20.44 -2.23 13.08
N LEU A 13 19.54 -1.31 13.33
CA LEU A 13 19.87 0.10 13.66
C LEU A 13 20.60 0.22 15.00
N LEU A 14 20.26 -0.60 15.99
CA LEU A 14 20.97 -0.63 17.26
C LEU A 14 22.39 -1.19 17.12
N ILE A 15 22.62 -2.05 16.12
CA ILE A 15 23.98 -2.57 15.84
C ILE A 15 24.79 -1.53 15.07
N ALA A 16 24.17 -0.76 14.18
CA ALA A 16 24.86 0.34 13.48
C ALA A 16 25.17 1.55 14.38
N SER A 17 24.43 1.69 15.49
CA SER A 17 24.59 2.82 16.40
C SER A 17 25.46 2.51 17.65
N THR A 18 25.99 1.30 17.80
CA THR A 18 26.93 1.01 18.88
C THR A 18 28.35 1.42 18.50
N ILE A 19 28.61 2.71 18.41
CA ILE A 19 29.94 3.23 18.63
C ILE A 19 30.25 2.93 20.10
N PRO A 20 31.30 2.14 20.42
CA PRO A 20 31.59 1.88 21.81
C PRO A 20 32.06 3.18 22.49
N ALA A 21 31.18 3.71 23.33
CA ALA A 21 31.52 4.83 24.18
C ALA A 21 32.57 4.32 25.20
N PHE A 22 33.82 4.62 25.00
CA PHE A 22 34.82 4.52 26.05
C PHE A 22 34.53 5.64 27.03
N VAL A 23 33.74 5.36 28.05
CA VAL A 23 33.52 6.29 29.14
C VAL A 23 34.72 6.18 30.08
N THR A 24 35.67 7.12 29.96
CA THR A 24 36.57 7.41 31.05
C THR A 24 35.91 8.47 31.90
N ALA A 25 35.81 8.22 33.18
CA ALA A 25 35.24 9.16 34.11
C ALA A 25 36.02 10.50 34.07
N ASP A 26 35.36 11.58 33.89
CA ASP A 26 35.73 12.99 33.99
C ASP A 26 35.89 13.82 32.70
N ASP A 27 35.54 13.29 31.50
CA ASP A 27 35.43 14.15 30.31
C ASP A 27 34.02 14.05 29.71
N GLU A 28 33.42 15.18 29.33
CA GLU A 28 32.19 15.24 28.57
C GLU A 28 32.31 14.35 27.31
N PRO A 29 31.26 13.61 26.94
CA PRO A 29 31.33 12.75 25.75
C PRO A 29 31.48 13.62 24.49
N VAL A 30 32.71 13.68 23.98
CA VAL A 30 32.95 14.31 22.70
C VAL A 30 32.38 13.36 21.63
N ARG A 31 31.21 13.68 21.13
CA ARG A 31 30.61 12.97 19.99
C ARG A 31 31.31 13.47 18.74
N GLN A 32 32.36 12.77 18.38
CA GLN A 32 33.16 13.11 17.22
C GLN A 32 33.18 11.92 16.26
N ARG A 33 32.96 12.21 14.98
CA ARG A 33 33.05 11.18 13.94
C ARG A 33 34.44 10.60 13.88
N SER A 34 34.53 9.29 13.62
CA SER A 34 35.81 8.68 13.28
C SER A 34 36.32 9.26 11.96
N SER A 35 37.62 9.50 11.88
CA SER A 35 38.28 9.82 10.61
C SER A 35 38.53 8.57 9.76
N MET A 36 38.17 7.40 10.29
CA MET A 36 38.46 6.11 9.66
C MET A 36 37.13 5.46 9.22
N THR A 37 37.17 4.83 8.06
CA THR A 37 36.08 3.99 7.56
C THR A 37 36.18 2.59 8.17
N GLU A 38 35.13 2.13 8.81
CA GLU A 38 35.10 0.78 9.41
C GLU A 38 34.42 -0.21 8.46
N PHE A 39 35.10 -1.34 8.23
CA PHE A 39 34.55 -2.51 7.52
C PHE A 39 34.30 -3.61 8.55
N THR A 40 33.12 -4.20 8.52
CA THR A 40 32.69 -5.23 9.47
C THR A 40 32.10 -6.45 8.76
N TRP A 41 32.23 -7.57 9.41
CA TRP A 41 31.62 -8.80 8.89
C TRP A 41 31.18 -9.70 10.02
N UNK A 42 30.13 -10.33 10.02
CA UNK A 42 29.60 -11.12 11.01
C UNK A 42 29.57 -12.52 10.55
N GLY A 43 29.98 -13.43 11.20
CA GLY A 43 29.93 -14.86 10.87
C GLY A 43 31.11 -15.65 11.39
N ASN A 44 31.10 -16.96 11.16
CA ASN A 44 32.16 -17.88 11.55
C ASN A 44 33.13 -18.07 10.38
N ALA A 45 34.39 -17.65 10.60
CA ALA A 45 35.46 -17.77 9.59
C ALA A 45 36.83 -17.91 10.27
N THR A 46 37.85 -18.35 9.54
CA THR A 46 39.23 -18.35 10.00
C THR A 46 40.04 -17.15 9.50
N UNK A 47 39.59 -16.30 8.43
CA UNK A 47 40.14 -15.24 7.92
C UNK A 47 39.10 -14.40 7.38
N VAL A 48 39.09 -13.33 7.74
CA VAL A 48 38.29 -12.32 7.04
C VAL A 48 39.14 -11.15 6.64
N GLN A 49 39.01 -10.75 5.40
CA GLN A 49 39.85 -9.70 4.82
C GLN A 49 38.97 -8.81 3.95
N VAL A 50 39.47 -7.61 3.61
CA VAL A 50 38.82 -6.68 2.68
C VAL A 50 39.85 -6.15 1.69
N SER A 51 39.40 -5.94 0.44
CA SER A 51 40.19 -5.29 -0.62
C SER A 51 39.25 -4.46 -1.49
N GLY A 52 39.71 -3.36 -2.03
CA GLY A 52 38.86 -2.46 -2.82
C GLY A 52 39.62 -1.41 -3.60
N GLU A 53 38.85 -0.56 -4.30
CA GLU A 53 39.35 0.49 -5.20
C GLU A 53 40.17 1.58 -4.52
N TRP A 54 40.03 1.78 -3.22
CA TRP A 54 40.71 2.88 -2.50
C TRP A 54 42.24 2.85 -2.64
N ASP A 55 42.81 1.73 -3.06
CA ASP A 55 44.24 1.56 -3.33
C ASP A 55 44.48 0.73 -4.60
N ASP A 56 43.56 0.79 -5.56
CA ASP A 56 43.60 0.05 -6.83
C ASP A 56 43.73 -1.48 -6.61
N TRP A 57 43.13 -2.01 -5.54
CA TRP A 57 43.13 -3.44 -5.18
C TRP A 57 44.58 -3.97 -4.85
N GLU A 58 45.51 -3.07 -4.58
CA GLU A 58 46.94 -3.46 -4.35
C GLU A 58 47.12 -4.21 -3.02
N HIS A 59 46.30 -3.93 -2.02
CA HIS A 59 46.46 -4.47 -0.70
C HIS A 59 45.21 -5.17 -0.21
N ILE A 60 45.41 -6.25 0.56
CA ILE A 60 44.36 -6.98 1.25
C ILE A 60 44.54 -6.71 2.75
N SER A 61 43.54 -6.09 3.36
CA SER A 61 43.55 -5.76 4.78
C SER A 61 42.85 -6.84 5.61
N ASN A 62 43.51 -7.27 6.70
CA ASN A 62 42.91 -8.29 7.59
C ASN A 62 41.95 -7.66 8.59
N LEU A 63 40.81 -8.25 8.75
CA LEU A 63 39.89 -7.92 9.82
C LEU A 63 40.24 -8.70 11.08
N THR A 64 39.93 -8.15 12.22
CA THR A 64 40.21 -8.73 13.55
C THR A 64 38.87 -9.09 14.23
N UNK A 65 38.48 -10.26 14.66
CA UNK A 65 37.40 -10.74 15.29
C UNK A 65 37.41 -10.28 16.69
N SER A 66 36.60 -9.67 16.99
CA SER A 66 36.39 -9.26 18.39
C SER A 66 34.87 -9.26 18.69
N UNK A 67 34.58 -10.01 19.53
CA UNK A 67 33.34 -10.14 19.98
C UNK A 67 32.32 -10.79 19.10
N GLY A 68 32.89 -11.51 18.16
CA GLY A 68 31.95 -12.07 17.13
C GLY A 68 31.84 -11.26 15.85
N UNK A 69 32.36 -10.22 15.77
CA UNK A 69 32.48 -9.39 14.70
C UNK A 69 33.86 -9.37 14.28
N TRP A 70 33.96 -9.29 13.02
CA TRP A 70 35.25 -9.03 12.38
C TRP A 70 35.28 -7.57 11.97
N SER A 71 36.31 -6.84 12.30
CA SER A 71 36.37 -5.45 11.84
C SER A 71 37.82 -5.00 11.54
N VAL A 72 37.91 -3.97 10.68
CA VAL A 72 39.13 -3.19 10.40
C VAL A 72 38.72 -1.75 10.09
N SER A 73 39.49 -0.80 10.57
CA SER A 73 39.34 0.63 10.26
C SER A 73 40.44 1.02 9.27
N LEU A 74 40.04 1.60 8.13
CA LEU A 74 40.96 2.05 7.06
C LEU A 74 40.77 3.56 6.86
N ASP A 75 41.88 4.24 6.50
CA ASP A 75 41.83 5.68 6.19
C ASP A 75 41.45 5.87 4.71
N UNK A 76 40.23 5.99 4.38
CA UNK A 76 39.77 6.08 3.06
C UNK A 76 39.31 7.50 2.81
N UNK A 77 39.48 8.12 1.83
CA UNK A 77 39.07 9.29 1.45
C UNK A 77 37.66 9.25 1.18
N PRO A 78 37.04 10.50 1.19
CA PRO A 78 35.63 10.53 0.79
C PRO A 78 35.42 10.17 -0.67
N GLY A 79 34.40 9.34 -0.92
CA GLY A 79 34.11 8.86 -2.27
C GLY A 79 33.41 7.52 -2.29
N MET A 80 33.26 6.96 -3.47
CA MET A 80 32.61 5.66 -3.68
C MET A 80 33.62 4.65 -4.20
N TYR A 81 33.66 3.51 -3.56
CA TYR A 81 34.68 2.48 -3.84
C TYR A 81 34.05 1.11 -3.97
N CYS A 82 34.37 0.42 -5.03
CA CYS A 82 34.09 -1.02 -5.14
C CYS A 82 34.94 -1.80 -4.18
N TYR A 83 34.40 -2.84 -3.55
CA TYR A 83 35.13 -3.72 -2.66
C TYR A 83 34.47 -5.08 -2.51
N LYS A 84 35.23 -5.97 -1.94
CA LYS A 84 34.80 -7.33 -1.57
C LYS A 84 35.29 -7.76 -0.21
N UNK A 85 34.60 -8.44 0.60
CA UNK A 85 34.95 -9.05 1.71
C UNK A 85 35.53 -10.26 1.24
N ILE A 86 36.58 -10.84 1.71
CA ILE A 86 37.27 -12.11 1.41
C ILE A 86 37.18 -12.99 2.66
N VAL A 87 36.36 -13.99 2.63
CA VAL A 87 36.06 -14.85 3.78
C VAL A 87 36.60 -16.23 3.47
N ASP A 88 37.61 -16.66 4.21
CA ASP A 88 38.29 -17.94 4.01
C ASP A 88 38.70 -18.16 2.55
N SER A 89 39.23 -17.10 1.93
CA SER A 89 39.70 -17.03 0.53
C SER A 89 38.57 -16.91 -0.51
N ALA A 90 37.28 -16.89 -0.12
CA ALA A 90 36.17 -16.65 -1.04
C ALA A 90 35.87 -15.15 -1.12
N TRP A 91 35.86 -14.62 -2.32
CA TRP A 91 35.49 -13.22 -2.58
C TRP A 91 33.96 -13.14 -2.61
N ILE A 92 33.41 -12.40 -1.68
CA ILE A 92 31.94 -12.29 -1.53
C ILE A 92 31.52 -10.82 -1.48
N PHE A 93 30.24 -10.58 -1.79
CA PHE A 93 29.61 -9.31 -1.49
C PHE A 93 29.53 -9.14 0.03
N ASP A 94 29.60 -7.89 0.48
CA ASP A 94 29.37 -7.59 1.88
C ASP A 94 27.87 -7.69 2.17
N PRO A 95 27.46 -8.61 3.01
CA PRO A 95 26.03 -8.74 3.31
C PRO A 95 25.45 -7.57 4.11
N ALA A 96 26.32 -6.76 4.71
CA ALA A 96 25.91 -5.54 5.39
C ALA A 96 25.84 -4.32 4.48
N UNK A 97 26.29 -4.23 3.31
CA UNK A 97 26.24 -3.43 2.58
C UNK A 97 25.70 -3.80 1.52
N PRO A 98 24.48 -3.85 1.26
CA PRO A 98 23.83 -4.40 0.04
C PRO A 98 24.00 -3.54 -1.22
N TYR A 99 24.42 -2.31 -1.08
CA TYR A 99 24.63 -1.39 -2.21
C TYR A 99 25.68 -1.96 -3.17
N ARG A 100 25.43 -1.95 -4.49
CA ARG A 100 26.20 -2.63 -5.53
C ARG A 100 26.61 -1.69 -6.63
N GLY A 101 27.64 -2.11 -7.38
CA GLY A 101 28.01 -1.46 -8.62
C GLY A 101 28.96 -2.31 -9.44
N UNK A 102 28.95 -2.14 -10.48
CA UNK A 102 29.77 -2.72 -11.30
C UNK A 102 30.99 -1.95 -11.31
N CYS A 103 32.11 -2.49 -11.30
CA CYS A 103 33.48 -1.92 -11.42
C CYS A 103 34.27 -2.80 -12.38
N ASP A 104 34.80 -2.19 -13.39
CA ASP A 104 35.22 -2.91 -14.60
C ASP A 104 34.05 -3.81 -15.05
N ASP A 105 34.21 -5.05 -15.33
CA ASP A 105 33.14 -5.95 -15.76
C ASP A 105 32.54 -6.78 -14.62
N PHE A 106 32.85 -6.43 -13.36
CA PHE A 106 32.45 -7.24 -12.22
C PHE A 106 31.59 -6.46 -11.23
N GLU A 107 30.50 -7.07 -10.80
CA GLU A 107 29.67 -6.54 -9.75
C GLU A 107 30.36 -6.68 -8.40
N ASN A 108 30.31 -5.60 -7.60
CA ASN A 108 30.98 -5.49 -6.29
C ASN A 108 30.05 -4.78 -5.31
N SER A 109 30.37 -4.90 -4.02
CA SER A 109 29.79 -4.03 -2.99
C SER A 109 30.37 -2.62 -3.14
N ILE A 110 29.62 -1.61 -2.81
CA ILE A 110 30.07 -0.21 -2.88
C ILE A 110 30.07 0.42 -1.48
N UNK A 111 31.15 0.95 -1.00
CA UNK A 111 31.25 1.60 0.09
C UNK A 111 31.13 2.92 -0.27
N ARG A 112 30.24 3.71 0.23
CA ARG A 112 30.11 5.17 0.12
C ARG A 112 30.76 5.79 1.35
N VAL A 113 31.92 6.36 1.17
CA VAL A 113 32.72 6.94 2.26
C VAL A 113 32.37 8.43 2.36
N PRO A 114 31.78 8.88 3.48
CA PRO A 114 31.38 10.28 3.65
C PRO A 114 32.59 11.17 3.93
N ASP A 115 32.44 12.50 3.78
CA ASP A 115 33.46 13.41 4.21
C ASP A 115 33.52 13.46 5.75
N UNK A 116 34.37 12.90 6.21
CA UNK A 116 34.59 12.74 7.55
C UNK A 116 34.80 14.02 8.23
N UNK A 117 35.00 14.97 7.47
CA UNK A 117 35.13 16.21 8.00
C UNK A 117 33.92 16.89 8.33
N GLN A 118 32.86 16.56 7.74
CA GLN A 118 31.55 17.15 7.99
C GLN A 118 31.01 16.66 9.33
N PRO A 119 30.35 17.51 10.12
CA PRO A 119 29.49 17.04 11.21
C PRO A 119 28.29 16.24 10.68
N MET A 120 27.60 15.49 11.58
CA MET A 120 26.40 14.75 11.20
C MET A 120 25.42 14.72 12.37
N PHE A 121 24.19 14.35 12.08
CA PHE A 121 23.15 14.10 13.07
C PHE A 121 22.88 12.61 13.16
N THR A 122 22.54 12.15 14.38
CA THR A 122 21.82 10.89 14.59
C THR A 122 20.54 11.20 15.37
N HIS A 123 19.61 10.28 15.37
CA HIS A 123 18.35 10.49 16.09
C HIS A 123 17.81 9.21 16.70
N THR A 124 16.91 9.38 17.67
CA THR A 124 16.07 8.31 18.21
C THR A 124 14.66 8.86 18.41
N ILE A 125 13.66 8.01 18.20
CA ILE A 125 12.26 8.34 18.51
C ILE A 125 11.76 7.27 19.51
N VAL A 126 11.32 7.71 20.68
CA VAL A 126 10.80 6.82 21.72
C VAL A 126 9.54 7.47 22.31
N ASN A 127 8.39 6.80 22.16
CA ASN A 127 7.10 7.30 22.64
C ASN A 127 6.87 8.77 22.20
N ASP A 128 6.98 9.00 20.90
CA ASP A 128 6.81 10.30 20.22
C ASP A 128 7.83 11.36 20.61
N LEU A 129 8.81 11.03 21.45
CA LEU A 129 9.88 11.96 21.74
C LEU A 129 11.05 11.73 20.79
N LEU A 130 11.23 12.67 19.86
CA LEU A 130 12.40 12.75 18.99
C LEU A 130 13.56 13.33 19.75
N THR A 131 14.72 12.67 19.74
CA THR A 131 15.98 13.22 20.23
C THR A 131 17.00 13.20 19.09
N VAL A 132 17.52 14.37 18.72
CA VAL A 132 18.55 14.53 17.69
C VAL A 132 19.87 14.85 18.37
N LEU A 133 20.92 14.17 17.97
CA LEU A 133 22.27 14.30 18.53
C LEU A 133 23.23 14.84 17.47
N TRP A 134 23.99 15.86 17.82
CA TRP A 134 25.06 16.38 16.98
C TRP A 134 26.34 15.56 17.19
N HIS A 135 26.99 15.20 16.11
CA HIS A 135 28.32 14.58 16.10
C HIS A 135 29.27 15.50 15.34
N ALA A 136 30.28 15.99 16.00
CA ALA A 136 31.29 16.85 15.38
C ALA A 136 32.04 16.09 14.28
N GLY A 137 32.48 16.79 13.25
CA GLY A 137 33.37 16.24 12.23
C GLY A 137 34.69 15.81 12.85
N SER A 138 35.48 15.04 12.16
CA SER A 138 36.72 14.40 12.68
C SER A 138 37.84 15.37 13.11
N GLY A 139 37.68 16.65 12.96
CA GLY A 139 38.58 17.67 13.49
C GLY A 139 37.80 18.86 13.98
N GLY A 140 36.48 18.72 14.02
CA GLY A 140 35.58 19.83 14.18
C GLY A 140 35.12 20.09 15.59
N GLY A 141 34.24 21.05 15.70
CA GLY A 141 33.79 21.63 16.95
C GLY A 141 32.30 21.46 17.27
N ALA A 142 31.91 22.18 18.31
CA ALA A 142 30.53 22.31 18.74
C ALA A 142 29.66 22.92 17.62
N PRO A 143 28.37 22.68 17.62
CA PRO A 143 27.48 23.38 16.69
C PRO A 143 27.56 24.89 16.92
N ALA A 144 27.51 25.66 15.84
CA ALA A 144 27.63 27.13 15.88
C ALA A 144 26.42 27.79 16.56
N SER A 145 25.28 27.16 16.48
CA SER A 145 24.02 27.63 17.09
C SER A 145 23.12 26.41 17.29
N THR A 146 21.97 26.60 17.90
CA THR A 146 20.93 25.58 17.91
C THR A 146 20.70 25.11 16.48
N PRO A 147 21.01 23.84 16.14
CA PRO A 147 21.03 23.43 14.73
C PRO A 147 19.67 23.28 14.10
N LEU A 148 18.62 23.80 14.72
CA LEU A 148 17.27 23.54 14.29
C LEU A 148 16.47 24.82 14.13
N ALA A 149 15.93 24.94 12.92
CA ALA A 149 14.95 25.96 12.60
C ALA A 149 13.61 25.75 13.33
N LEU A 150 13.44 24.65 14.03
CA LEU A 150 12.19 24.34 14.72
C LEU A 150 12.12 25.10 16.05
N ALA A 151 11.20 26.04 16.09
CA ALA A 151 11.00 26.94 17.22
C ALA A 151 10.51 26.23 18.50
N THR A 152 10.09 24.97 18.42
CA THR A 152 9.46 24.23 19.51
C THR A 152 10.37 23.21 20.19
N GLY A 153 11.52 22.89 19.60
CA GLY A 153 12.44 21.89 20.18
C GLY A 153 13.23 22.41 21.36
N LEU A 154 13.61 21.55 22.29
CA LEU A 154 14.43 21.86 23.45
C LEU A 154 15.88 21.54 23.16
N TRP A 155 16.75 22.55 23.17
CA TRP A 155 18.20 22.38 22.95
C TRP A 155 18.94 22.23 24.28
N ASP A 156 19.75 21.18 24.41
CA ASP A 156 20.66 20.94 25.54
C ASP A 156 22.10 21.14 25.06
N GLU A 157 22.64 22.30 25.36
CA GLU A 157 24.01 22.69 25.01
C GLU A 157 25.08 21.77 25.63
N SER A 158 24.79 21.18 26.78
CA SER A 158 25.75 20.33 27.49
C SER A 158 25.92 18.95 26.82
N ASN A 159 24.88 18.52 26.09
CA ASN A 159 24.88 17.22 25.41
C ASN A 159 24.88 17.33 23.88
N TRP A 160 24.85 18.54 23.35
CA TRP A 160 24.69 18.79 21.91
C TRP A 160 23.49 18.00 21.36
N SER A 161 22.39 18.07 22.10
CA SER A 161 21.18 17.34 21.74
C SER A 161 19.97 18.25 21.73
N TRP A 162 18.97 17.81 20.99
CA TRP A 162 17.73 18.56 20.82
C TRP A 162 16.58 17.58 20.88
N SER A 163 15.52 17.93 21.59
CA SER A 163 14.36 17.06 21.77
C SER A 163 13.09 17.77 21.33
N LEU A 164 12.22 17.05 20.67
CA LEU A 164 10.92 17.51 20.20
C LEU A 164 9.89 16.42 20.44
N ASP A 165 8.77 16.78 21.04
CA ASP A 165 7.61 15.91 21.20
C ASP A 165 6.81 15.95 19.89
N LEU A 166 6.87 14.88 19.11
CA LEU A 166 6.25 14.79 17.78
C LEU A 166 4.72 14.89 17.86
N SER A 167 4.12 14.45 18.97
CA SER A 167 2.66 14.55 19.16
C SER A 167 2.15 15.99 19.18
N THR A 168 3.05 16.97 19.34
CA THR A 168 2.70 18.39 19.31
C THR A 168 2.66 18.97 17.90
N LEU A 169 3.10 18.22 16.90
CA LEU A 169 3.09 18.64 15.50
C LEU A 169 1.70 18.40 14.87
N PRO A 170 1.39 19.05 13.76
CA PRO A 170 0.10 18.84 13.08
C PRO A 170 -0.18 17.38 12.76
N GLU A 171 -1.44 17.01 12.76
CA GLU A 171 -1.89 15.71 12.25
C GLU A 171 -1.63 15.64 10.75
N GLY A 172 -1.32 14.44 10.24
CA GLY A 172 -0.99 14.20 8.84
C GLY A 172 0.50 14.08 8.59
N LYS A 173 0.92 14.29 7.34
CA LYS A 173 2.33 14.20 6.93
C LYS A 173 3.16 15.34 7.52
N ASN A 174 4.30 15.01 8.08
CA ASN A 174 5.30 15.95 8.57
C ASN A 174 6.68 15.51 8.07
N THR A 175 7.46 16.42 7.52
CA THR A 175 8.82 16.15 7.06
C THR A 175 9.77 17.16 7.69
N LEU A 176 10.55 16.71 8.66
CA LEU A 176 11.53 17.55 9.35
C LEU A 176 12.86 17.48 8.60
N HIS A 177 13.30 18.62 8.09
CA HIS A 177 14.61 18.76 7.44
C HIS A 177 15.55 19.49 8.40
N ILE A 178 16.51 18.77 8.96
CA ILE A 178 17.41 19.24 10.03
C ILE A 178 18.79 19.51 9.42
N THR A 179 19.24 20.75 9.50
CA THR A 179 20.52 21.22 8.98
C THR A 179 21.28 21.97 10.06
N GLY A 180 22.59 22.14 9.87
CA GLY A 180 23.40 22.92 10.81
C GLY A 180 24.84 23.10 10.34
N GLU A 181 25.60 23.91 11.08
CA GLU A 181 27.05 24.11 10.86
C GLU A 181 27.77 24.19 12.19
N ASP A 182 29.04 23.84 12.20
CA ASP A 182 29.86 23.95 13.41
C ASP A 182 30.47 25.36 13.56
N VAL A 183 31.15 25.59 14.69
CA VAL A 183 31.81 26.87 14.99
C VAL A 183 32.91 27.25 14.01
N ASP A 184 33.40 26.30 13.23
CA ASP A 184 34.41 26.48 12.19
C ASP A 184 33.80 26.70 10.79
N GLY A 185 32.47 26.60 10.67
CA GLY A 185 31.73 26.81 9.42
C GLY A 185 31.61 25.58 8.55
N ASN A 186 31.84 24.39 9.08
CA ASN A 186 31.61 23.14 8.35
C ASN A 186 30.13 22.78 8.42
N VAL A 187 29.51 22.61 7.27
CA VAL A 187 28.08 22.26 7.15
C VAL A 187 27.90 20.78 7.45
N ALA A 188 26.94 20.44 8.29
CA ALA A 188 26.63 19.06 8.66
C ALA A 188 25.94 18.33 7.49
N GLU A 189 26.12 17.02 7.44
CA GLU A 189 25.21 16.16 6.67
C GLU A 189 23.82 16.38 7.23
N ASP A 190 22.86 16.70 6.37
CA ASP A 190 21.49 16.97 6.79
C ASP A 190 20.77 15.68 7.19
N LEU A 191 19.74 15.82 8.00
CA LEU A 191 18.90 14.71 8.43
C LEU A 191 17.45 15.01 7.98
N LEU A 192 16.86 14.08 7.24
CA LEU A 192 15.49 14.19 6.77
C LEU A 192 14.63 13.15 7.49
N LEU A 193 13.55 13.59 8.11
CA LEU A 193 12.67 12.73 8.91
C LEU A 193 11.22 12.92 8.48
N PRO A 194 10.78 12.20 7.43
CA PRO A 194 9.36 12.19 7.09
C PRO A 194 8.61 11.19 7.97
N PHE A 195 7.42 11.57 8.43
CA PHE A 195 6.55 10.70 9.21
C PHE A 195 5.10 11.19 9.15
N TRP A 196 4.18 10.30 9.49
CA TRP A 196 2.77 10.63 9.60
C TRP A 196 2.39 10.69 11.08
N ASN A 197 1.60 11.70 11.46
CA ASN A 197 1.20 11.97 12.85
C ASN A 197 -0.31 11.82 13.03
N GLY A 198 -0.74 11.46 14.24
CA GLY A 198 -2.16 11.32 14.56
C GLY A 198 -2.75 10.03 14.00
N ALA A 199 -4.01 10.06 13.62
CA ALA A 199 -4.76 8.89 13.14
C ALA A 199 -4.18 8.23 11.89
N MET A 200 -3.36 8.96 11.12
CA MET A 200 -2.75 8.46 9.90
C MET A 200 -1.42 7.73 10.15
N ALA A 201 -0.91 7.73 11.37
CA ALA A 201 0.39 7.15 11.72
C ALA A 201 0.39 5.62 11.69
N ASP A 202 -0.76 4.99 11.91
CA ASP A 202 -0.88 3.53 11.99
C ASP A 202 -1.07 2.85 10.62
N PHE A 203 -1.14 3.61 9.53
CA PHE A 203 -1.28 3.08 8.17
C PHE A 203 -0.10 2.16 7.83
N VAL A 204 -0.42 1.02 7.21
CA VAL A 204 0.55 0.13 6.54
C VAL A 204 0.11 -0.03 5.09
N TRP A 205 1.04 -0.39 4.19
CA TRP A 205 0.71 -0.40 2.75
C TRP A 205 -0.31 -1.47 2.36
N GLU A 206 -0.54 -2.48 3.19
CA GLU A 206 -1.67 -3.41 3.04
C GLU A 206 -3.02 -2.70 3.17
N ASP A 207 -3.08 -1.56 3.86
CA ASP A 207 -4.30 -0.74 3.99
C ASP A 207 -4.61 0.04 2.72
N ALA A 208 -3.68 0.11 1.77
CA ALA A 208 -3.82 0.98 0.61
C ALA A 208 -4.95 0.53 -0.31
N LEU A 209 -5.75 1.49 -0.71
CA LEU A 209 -6.56 1.45 -1.92
C LEU A 209 -5.95 2.49 -2.84
N ILE A 210 -5.18 2.02 -3.81
CA ILE A 210 -4.42 2.84 -4.73
C ILE A 210 -5.31 3.24 -5.91
N TYR A 211 -5.34 4.52 -6.27
CA TYR A 211 -6.03 4.98 -7.47
C TYR A 211 -4.98 5.48 -8.47
N MET A 212 -4.91 4.79 -9.60
CA MET A 212 -3.93 5.10 -10.66
C MET A 212 -4.49 6.17 -11.59
N ILE A 213 -3.76 7.26 -11.72
CA ILE A 213 -4.13 8.42 -12.54
C ILE A 213 -3.14 8.58 -13.68
N MET A 214 -3.63 8.50 -14.92
CA MET A 214 -2.91 8.99 -16.09
C MET A 214 -3.25 10.48 -16.22
N THR A 215 -2.33 11.34 -15.81
CA THR A 215 -2.60 12.76 -15.55
C THR A 215 -3.22 13.47 -16.76
N ASP A 216 -2.61 13.29 -17.94
CA ASP A 216 -3.13 13.91 -19.19
C ASP A 216 -4.57 13.46 -19.51
N ARG A 217 -4.99 12.28 -19.01
CA ARG A 217 -6.29 11.66 -19.29
C ARG A 217 -7.28 11.81 -18.14
N PHE A 218 -6.95 12.66 -17.16
CA PHE A 218 -7.82 12.82 -15.99
C PHE A 218 -8.68 14.06 -16.16
N VAL A 219 -8.49 15.09 -15.38
CA VAL A 219 -9.31 16.31 -15.42
C VAL A 219 -8.45 17.48 -15.89
N ASN A 220 -8.92 18.22 -16.89
CA ASN A 220 -8.26 19.44 -17.36
C ASN A 220 -8.71 20.61 -16.45
N GLY A 221 -7.84 20.99 -15.53
CA GLY A 221 -8.10 22.06 -14.56
C GLY A 221 -7.62 23.42 -15.01
N ASP A 222 -6.65 23.47 -15.92
CA ASP A 222 -6.08 24.71 -16.46
C ASP A 222 -5.81 24.59 -17.98
N THR A 223 -6.77 25.00 -18.78
CA THR A 223 -6.64 24.95 -20.25
C THR A 223 -5.52 25.81 -20.84
N SER A 224 -4.83 26.62 -20.01
CA SER A 224 -3.73 27.43 -20.52
C SER A 224 -2.42 26.66 -20.69
N ASN A 225 -2.31 25.46 -20.12
CA ASN A 225 -1.11 24.61 -20.22
C ASN A 225 -1.24 23.50 -21.27
N ASP A 226 -2.40 23.32 -21.93
CA ASP A 226 -2.71 22.19 -22.82
C ASP A 226 -1.66 21.96 -23.92
N GLY A 227 -0.99 22.97 -24.37
CA GLY A 227 -0.03 22.88 -25.47
C GLY A 227 -0.69 22.77 -26.84
N ASP A 228 0.12 22.70 -27.90
CA ASP A 228 -0.35 22.52 -29.27
C ASP A 228 -0.42 21.02 -29.62
N SER A 229 -1.36 20.65 -30.48
CA SER A 229 -1.44 19.29 -31.01
C SER A 229 -0.11 18.89 -31.67
N THR A 230 0.33 17.66 -31.40
CA THR A 230 1.54 17.07 -32.01
C THR A 230 1.25 16.49 -33.40
N ASN A 231 -0.03 16.44 -33.81
CA ASN A 231 -0.52 15.74 -35.00
C ASN A 231 -0.42 14.23 -34.88
N ALA A 232 -0.41 13.70 -33.65
CA ALA A 232 -0.61 12.27 -33.40
C ALA A 232 -2.03 11.86 -33.81
N VAL A 233 -2.29 10.57 -33.93
CA VAL A 233 -3.63 10.08 -34.27
C VAL A 233 -4.61 10.43 -33.14
N GLN A 234 -5.88 10.56 -33.51
CA GLN A 234 -6.93 10.87 -32.54
C GLN A 234 -6.93 9.81 -31.44
N GLY A 235 -6.97 10.26 -30.18
CA GLY A 235 -6.90 9.39 -29.03
C GLY A 235 -5.49 9.18 -28.48
N ALA A 236 -4.46 9.39 -29.33
CA ALA A 236 -3.05 9.22 -28.94
C ALA A 236 -2.28 10.54 -28.89
N ASP A 237 -2.96 11.67 -28.86
CA ASP A 237 -2.37 12.99 -28.64
C ASP A 237 -2.68 13.48 -27.24
N TRP A 238 -2.05 14.53 -26.78
CA TRP A 238 -2.32 15.18 -25.50
C TRP A 238 -3.78 15.65 -25.44
N LEU A 239 -4.45 15.42 -24.31
CA LEU A 239 -5.87 15.80 -24.12
C LEU A 239 -6.05 16.81 -22.97
N GLY A 240 -4.97 17.19 -22.27
CA GLY A 240 -4.97 18.35 -21.39
C GLY A 240 -5.30 18.10 -19.92
N GLY A 241 -5.40 16.86 -19.45
CA GLY A 241 -5.49 16.61 -18.02
C GLY A 241 -4.22 17.05 -17.29
N ASP A 242 -4.34 17.57 -16.06
CA ASP A 242 -3.25 18.28 -15.42
C ASP A 242 -3.30 18.20 -13.88
N PHE A 243 -2.26 18.71 -13.20
CA PHE A 243 -2.16 18.72 -11.73
C PHE A 243 -3.28 19.53 -11.09
N SER A 244 -3.69 20.63 -11.73
CA SER A 244 -4.80 21.46 -11.25
C SER A 244 -6.10 20.67 -11.21
N GLY A 245 -6.35 19.85 -12.23
CA GLY A 245 -7.52 18.97 -12.29
C GLY A 245 -7.50 17.89 -11.20
N VAL A 246 -6.35 17.27 -10.98
CA VAL A 246 -6.20 16.27 -9.90
C VAL A 246 -6.44 16.94 -8.53
N THR A 247 -5.85 18.13 -8.31
CA THR A 247 -6.02 18.90 -7.06
C THR A 247 -7.50 19.24 -6.81
N GLN A 248 -8.21 19.63 -7.84
CA GLN A 248 -9.66 19.90 -7.75
C GLN A 248 -10.43 18.65 -7.32
N MET A 249 -10.06 17.49 -7.84
CA MET A 249 -10.72 16.22 -7.49
C MET A 249 -10.39 15.78 -6.05
N ILE A 250 -9.15 16.02 -5.58
CA ILE A 250 -8.80 15.79 -4.16
C ILE A 250 -9.71 16.67 -3.27
N HIS A 251 -9.76 17.97 -3.55
CA HIS A 251 -10.56 18.90 -2.76
C HIS A 251 -12.06 18.61 -2.81
N SER A 252 -12.55 17.97 -3.88
CA SER A 252 -13.97 17.60 -3.98
C SER A 252 -14.34 16.42 -3.07
N GLY A 253 -13.35 15.70 -2.53
CA GLY A 253 -13.54 14.50 -1.76
C GLY A 253 -13.73 13.24 -2.61
N TYR A 254 -13.55 13.32 -3.91
CA TYR A 254 -13.82 12.20 -4.83
C TYR A 254 -13.11 10.92 -4.41
N PHE A 255 -11.81 11.04 -4.09
CA PHE A 255 -10.98 9.87 -3.75
C PHE A 255 -11.36 9.30 -2.38
N THR A 256 -11.52 10.16 -1.38
CA THR A 256 -11.89 9.71 -0.02
C THR A 256 -13.30 9.10 0.01
N ASP A 257 -14.22 9.60 -0.84
CA ASP A 257 -15.56 9.02 -0.98
C ASP A 257 -15.54 7.62 -1.62
N LEU A 258 -14.46 7.29 -2.36
CA LEU A 258 -14.23 5.95 -2.90
C LEU A 258 -13.48 5.03 -1.90
N GLY A 259 -13.02 5.57 -0.77
CA GLY A 259 -12.15 4.86 0.16
C GLY A 259 -10.67 4.85 -0.26
N VAL A 260 -10.29 5.63 -1.27
CA VAL A 260 -8.92 5.75 -1.77
C VAL A 260 -8.08 6.49 -0.73
N ASN A 261 -6.90 5.94 -0.43
CA ASN A 261 -5.92 6.54 0.50
C ASN A 261 -4.50 6.55 -0.05
N ALA A 262 -4.34 6.20 -1.35
CA ALA A 262 -3.07 6.36 -2.05
C ALA A 262 -3.34 6.69 -3.53
N LEU A 263 -2.57 7.63 -4.10
CA LEU A 263 -2.61 7.96 -5.53
C LEU A 263 -1.32 7.49 -6.19
N TRP A 264 -1.42 6.95 -7.38
CA TRP A 264 -0.30 6.65 -8.26
C TRP A 264 -0.47 7.51 -9.50
N LEU A 265 0.46 8.48 -9.71
CA LEU A 265 0.47 9.37 -10.87
C LEU A 265 1.42 8.83 -11.93
N THR A 266 0.98 8.77 -13.21
CA THR A 266 1.89 8.44 -14.33
C THR A 266 3.06 9.43 -14.37
N PRO A 267 4.17 9.10 -15.06
CA PRO A 267 5.38 9.93 -14.98
C PRO A 267 5.08 11.38 -15.32
N PHE A 268 5.60 12.27 -14.50
CA PHE A 268 5.37 13.71 -14.62
C PHE A 268 6.62 14.48 -15.04
N ASN A 269 7.70 13.76 -15.37
CA ASN A 269 8.89 14.35 -16.00
C ASN A 269 8.52 14.95 -17.36
N ALA A 270 9.24 16.02 -17.74
CA ALA A 270 9.13 16.57 -19.09
C ALA A 270 9.35 15.45 -20.12
N ALA A 271 8.39 15.29 -21.02
CA ALA A 271 8.35 14.21 -22.00
C ALA A 271 8.47 14.76 -23.41
N ALA A 272 8.71 13.89 -24.39
CA ALA A 272 8.98 14.26 -25.78
C ALA A 272 7.90 15.18 -26.37
N ASN A 273 8.34 16.17 -27.15
CA ASN A 273 7.46 17.17 -27.78
C ASN A 273 6.89 16.71 -29.12
N GLY A 274 7.46 15.66 -29.71
CA GLY A 274 7.06 15.15 -31.01
C GLY A 274 6.19 13.92 -30.93
N THR A 275 6.22 13.15 -32.00
CA THR A 275 5.53 11.86 -32.09
C THR A 275 6.53 10.75 -32.36
N GLY A 276 6.24 9.56 -31.80
CA GLY A 276 6.87 8.31 -32.21
C GLY A 276 5.90 7.46 -33.01
N LEU A 277 6.37 6.37 -33.57
CA LEU A 277 5.50 5.39 -34.19
C LEU A 277 5.08 4.33 -33.17
N ALA A 278 3.81 4.02 -33.15
CA ALA A 278 3.28 2.89 -32.38
C ALA A 278 3.91 1.55 -32.83
N SER A 279 3.70 0.52 -32.06
CA SER A 279 4.22 -0.84 -32.36
C SER A 279 3.87 -1.35 -33.74
N ASP A 280 2.76 -0.90 -34.32
CA ASP A 280 2.35 -1.26 -35.69
C ASP A 280 3.21 -0.61 -36.77
N GLY A 281 4.07 0.33 -36.43
CA GLY A 281 4.94 1.09 -37.35
C GLY A 281 4.19 2.01 -38.29
N GLN A 282 2.93 2.34 -38.02
CA GLN A 282 2.07 3.12 -38.91
C GLN A 282 1.48 4.36 -38.24
N HIS A 283 0.99 4.20 -36.99
CA HIS A 283 0.28 5.26 -36.30
C HIS A 283 1.26 6.14 -35.52
N ALA A 284 1.11 7.44 -35.62
CA ALA A 284 1.90 8.40 -34.86
C ALA A 284 1.22 8.64 -33.49
N VAL A 285 1.99 8.50 -32.42
CA VAL A 285 1.52 8.68 -31.03
C VAL A 285 2.40 9.73 -30.36
N SER A 286 1.86 10.46 -29.39
CA SER A 286 2.61 11.45 -28.61
C SER A 286 2.99 10.90 -27.23
N ALA A 287 3.78 11.65 -26.48
CA ALA A 287 4.30 11.27 -25.17
C ALA A 287 3.32 11.58 -24.02
N TYR A 288 2.03 11.70 -24.27
CA TYR A 288 1.01 12.10 -23.27
C TYR A 288 1.03 11.24 -22.02
N HIS A 289 1.49 10.00 -22.15
CA HIS A 289 1.53 9.02 -21.06
C HIS A 289 2.71 9.24 -20.09
N GLY A 290 3.72 10.03 -20.46
CA GLY A 290 4.88 10.34 -19.64
C GLY A 290 6.05 9.36 -19.74
N TYR A 291 5.89 8.22 -20.42
CA TYR A 291 6.92 7.17 -20.46
C TYR A 291 8.05 7.43 -21.46
N TRP A 292 8.12 8.64 -22.07
CA TRP A 292 9.23 9.06 -22.95
C TRP A 292 9.94 10.29 -22.36
N PRO A 293 10.65 10.15 -21.21
CA PRO A 293 11.23 11.32 -20.54
C PRO A 293 12.35 11.95 -21.36
N THR A 294 12.32 13.26 -21.44
CA THR A 294 13.38 14.07 -22.08
C THR A 294 14.17 14.91 -21.07
N GLU A 295 13.76 14.91 -19.81
CA GLU A 295 14.45 15.61 -18.73
C GLU A 295 14.35 14.82 -17.45
N SER A 296 15.44 14.81 -16.66
CA SER A 296 15.50 14.03 -15.42
C SER A 296 14.74 14.67 -14.28
N ARG A 297 14.84 15.99 -14.12
CA ARG A 297 14.35 16.71 -12.92
C ARG A 297 13.52 17.93 -13.27
N GLU A 298 12.82 17.88 -14.38
CA GLU A 298 11.92 18.95 -14.82
C GLU A 298 10.51 18.40 -14.99
N VAL A 299 9.52 19.11 -14.45
CA VAL A 299 8.10 18.78 -14.57
C VAL A 299 7.64 19.10 -16.00
N ASP A 300 6.79 18.25 -16.60
CA ASP A 300 6.22 18.53 -17.92
C ASP A 300 5.26 19.72 -17.84
N ALA A 301 5.56 20.76 -18.61
CA ALA A 301 4.78 22.00 -18.60
C ALA A 301 3.32 21.81 -19.04
N ARG A 302 3.02 20.72 -19.78
CA ARG A 302 1.64 20.40 -20.18
C ARG A 302 0.83 19.82 -19.03
N LEU A 303 1.49 19.26 -18.01
CA LEU A 303 0.83 18.77 -16.80
C LEU A 303 0.75 19.83 -15.71
N GLY A 304 1.58 20.89 -15.82
CA GLY A 304 1.60 21.99 -14.87
C GLY A 304 3.02 22.39 -14.47
N THR A 305 3.11 23.15 -13.39
CA THR A 305 4.37 23.62 -12.81
C THR A 305 4.78 22.78 -11.61
N ALA A 306 6.03 22.91 -11.16
CA ALA A 306 6.51 22.30 -9.92
C ALA A 306 5.68 22.78 -8.72
N ASP A 307 5.30 24.07 -8.67
CA ASP A 307 4.46 24.60 -7.58
C ASP A 307 3.05 23.96 -7.58
N GLU A 308 2.50 23.66 -8.75
CA GLU A 308 1.21 22.97 -8.84
C GLU A 308 1.32 21.50 -8.43
N LEU A 309 2.44 20.84 -8.74
CA LEU A 309 2.68 19.48 -8.26
C LEU A 309 2.83 19.46 -6.73
N HIS A 310 3.55 20.42 -6.13
CA HIS A 310 3.60 20.58 -4.66
C HIS A 310 2.19 20.76 -4.09
N THR A 311 1.39 21.64 -4.70
CA THR A 311 0.02 21.92 -4.27
C THR A 311 -0.86 20.66 -4.28
N LEU A 312 -0.70 19.83 -5.33
CA LEU A 312 -1.41 18.55 -5.44
C LEU A 312 -1.04 17.62 -4.30
N ILE A 313 0.26 17.47 -4.04
CA ILE A 313 0.77 16.53 -3.02
C ILE A 313 0.38 17.01 -1.62
N ASP A 314 0.52 18.30 -1.34
CA ASP A 314 0.06 18.90 -0.08
C ASP A 314 -1.45 18.64 0.13
N ALA A 315 -2.26 18.84 -0.91
CA ALA A 315 -3.70 18.61 -0.84
C ALA A 315 -4.02 17.13 -0.55
N ALA A 316 -3.25 16.22 -1.15
CA ALA A 316 -3.40 14.78 -0.91
C ALA A 316 -3.04 14.44 0.55
N HIS A 317 -1.91 14.94 1.04
CA HIS A 317 -1.47 14.74 2.42
C HIS A 317 -2.48 15.31 3.42
N ASP A 318 -3.03 16.49 3.15
CA ASP A 318 -4.08 17.10 3.99
C ASP A 318 -5.35 16.24 4.03
N ALA A 319 -5.61 15.49 2.96
CA ALA A 319 -6.74 14.55 2.88
C ALA A 319 -6.42 13.16 3.43
N GLY A 320 -5.20 12.93 3.94
CA GLY A 320 -4.75 11.63 4.44
C GLY A 320 -4.38 10.64 3.35
N ILE A 321 -4.10 11.13 2.14
CA ILE A 321 -3.80 10.31 0.96
C ILE A 321 -2.30 10.34 0.69
N ARG A 322 -1.68 9.15 0.55
CA ARG A 322 -0.27 8.99 0.14
C ARG A 322 -0.16 9.22 -1.37
N VAL A 323 1.01 9.67 -1.83
CA VAL A 323 1.25 9.90 -3.27
C VAL A 323 2.49 9.14 -3.73
N MET A 324 2.32 8.34 -4.79
CA MET A 324 3.38 7.57 -5.43
C MET A 324 3.70 8.18 -6.80
N GLY A 325 4.98 8.45 -7.06
CA GLY A 325 5.43 8.80 -8.39
C GLY A 325 5.68 7.56 -9.26
N ASP A 326 5.52 7.69 -10.56
CA ASP A 326 5.86 6.63 -11.52
C ASP A 326 7.22 6.97 -12.14
N PHE A 327 8.20 6.09 -11.96
CA PHE A 327 9.58 6.37 -12.35
C PHE A 327 10.02 5.46 -13.50
N VAL A 328 10.40 6.09 -14.61
CA VAL A 328 10.95 5.41 -15.80
C VAL A 328 12.48 5.38 -15.64
N ILE A 329 13.00 4.20 -15.26
CA ILE A 329 14.45 4.04 -15.04
C ILE A 329 15.07 3.05 -16.03
N ASN A 330 14.24 2.38 -16.87
CA ASN A 330 14.72 1.45 -17.87
C ASN A 330 15.33 2.17 -19.09
N HIS A 331 14.78 3.29 -19.47
CA HIS A 331 15.13 3.98 -20.72
C HIS A 331 14.88 5.49 -20.61
N VAL A 332 15.35 6.22 -21.61
CA VAL A 332 14.99 7.64 -21.81
C VAL A 332 14.52 7.83 -23.26
N HIS A 333 14.02 8.99 -23.60
CA HIS A 333 13.80 9.37 -25.01
C HIS A 333 15.11 9.77 -25.68
N GLU A 334 15.24 9.58 -26.98
CA GLU A 334 16.47 9.93 -27.74
C GLU A 334 16.84 11.42 -27.66
N ASP A 335 15.92 12.31 -27.31
CA ASP A 335 16.15 13.73 -27.10
C ASP A 335 16.67 14.06 -25.69
N HIS A 336 16.77 13.08 -24.79
CA HIS A 336 17.23 13.29 -23.41
C HIS A 336 18.70 13.72 -23.40
N PRO A 337 19.09 14.78 -22.63
CA PRO A 337 20.50 15.19 -22.54
C PRO A 337 21.49 14.08 -22.18
N TYR A 338 21.12 13.17 -21.31
CA TYR A 338 22.01 12.06 -20.94
C TYR A 338 22.41 11.20 -22.15
N PHE A 339 21.48 10.96 -23.07
CA PHE A 339 21.79 10.17 -24.28
C PHE A 339 22.79 10.89 -25.20
N THR A 340 22.65 12.20 -25.32
CA THR A 340 23.56 12.99 -26.19
C THR A 340 24.90 13.28 -25.53
N GLU A 341 24.92 13.49 -24.20
CA GLU A 341 26.14 13.87 -23.46
C GLU A 341 26.94 12.67 -23.00
N HIS A 342 26.27 11.55 -22.71
CA HIS A 342 26.85 10.33 -22.18
C HIS A 342 26.32 9.09 -22.94
N PRO A 343 26.63 8.98 -24.24
CA PRO A 343 26.13 7.82 -25.01
C PRO A 343 26.64 6.48 -24.48
N ASP A 344 27.76 6.48 -23.74
CA ASP A 344 28.29 5.30 -23.06
C ASP A 344 27.42 4.82 -21.87
N TRP A 345 26.43 5.62 -21.43
CA TRP A 345 25.49 5.22 -20.39
C TRP A 345 24.37 4.31 -20.93
N PHE A 346 24.31 4.07 -22.20
CA PHE A 346 23.22 3.36 -22.84
C PHE A 346 23.70 2.12 -23.58
N ASN A 347 22.86 1.10 -23.62
CA ASN A 347 23.16 -0.14 -24.32
C ASN A 347 23.05 0.05 -25.83
N GLU A 348 23.94 -0.61 -26.60
CA GLU A 348 23.87 -0.67 -28.07
C GLU A 348 23.13 -1.95 -28.47
N GLY A 349 21.91 -2.16 -27.90
CA GLY A 349 21.16 -3.37 -28.05
C GLY A 349 20.31 -3.45 -29.31
N CYS A 350 19.64 -4.56 -29.45
CA CYS A 350 18.68 -4.81 -30.52
C CYS A 350 17.28 -4.31 -30.09
N LEU A 351 16.32 -4.30 -30.99
CA LEU A 351 14.92 -3.99 -30.66
C LEU A 351 14.25 -5.25 -30.10
N CYS A 352 13.65 -5.13 -28.92
CA CYS A 352 12.98 -6.22 -28.21
C CYS A 352 11.92 -6.87 -29.10
N GLY A 353 11.92 -8.18 -29.17
CA GLY A 353 10.95 -8.95 -29.96
C GLY A 353 11.30 -9.13 -31.44
N GLU A 354 12.34 -8.46 -31.95
CA GLU A 354 12.81 -8.70 -33.31
C GLU A 354 13.55 -10.02 -33.43
N ALA A 355 13.76 -10.46 -34.67
CA ALA A 355 14.50 -11.69 -34.96
C ALA A 355 15.90 -11.63 -34.31
N ASN A 356 16.20 -12.58 -33.45
CA ASN A 356 17.44 -12.67 -32.66
C ASN A 356 17.51 -11.62 -31.51
N CYS A 357 16.37 -11.14 -31.05
CA CYS A 357 16.29 -10.24 -29.90
C CYS A 357 15.12 -10.62 -29.01
N ASP A 358 15.20 -11.81 -28.43
CA ASP A 358 14.14 -12.36 -27.58
C ASP A 358 14.00 -11.54 -26.28
N TRP A 359 12.78 -11.22 -25.90
CA TRP A 359 12.43 -10.42 -24.70
C TRP A 359 13.04 -10.95 -23.40
N THR A 360 13.23 -12.27 -23.30
CA THR A 360 13.79 -12.89 -22.09
C THR A 360 15.32 -12.91 -22.14
N GLU A 361 15.88 -13.29 -23.29
CA GLU A 361 17.32 -13.41 -23.49
C GLU A 361 18.02 -12.05 -23.43
N HIS A 362 17.37 -11.01 -23.99
CA HIS A 362 17.90 -9.65 -24.08
C HIS A 362 17.20 -8.68 -23.11
N ARG A 363 16.57 -9.17 -22.03
CA ARG A 363 15.76 -8.35 -21.14
C ARG A 363 16.49 -7.13 -20.54
N LEU A 364 17.82 -7.15 -20.47
CA LEU A 364 18.62 -6.08 -19.84
C LEU A 364 19.39 -5.23 -20.86
N ASP A 365 19.20 -5.45 -22.17
CA ASP A 365 19.97 -4.70 -23.17
C ASP A 365 19.19 -4.44 -24.47
N CYS A 366 17.92 -4.83 -24.57
CA CYS A 366 17.14 -4.52 -25.78
C CYS A 366 16.37 -3.20 -25.61
N MET A 367 16.19 -2.46 -26.68
CA MET A 367 15.40 -1.24 -26.71
C MET A 367 13.93 -1.54 -27.08
N PHE A 368 12.98 -0.91 -26.42
CA PHE A 368 11.57 -1.07 -26.75
C PHE A 368 11.24 -0.47 -28.13
N THR A 369 11.81 0.68 -28.44
CA THR A 369 11.70 1.34 -29.75
C THR A 369 13.05 1.98 -30.13
N PRO A 370 13.26 2.30 -31.41
CA PRO A 370 14.51 2.97 -31.81
C PRO A 370 14.77 4.31 -31.15
N TYR A 371 13.72 4.99 -30.66
CA TYR A 371 13.83 6.31 -30.02
C TYR A 371 13.85 6.24 -28.49
N MET A 372 13.96 5.03 -27.92
CA MET A 372 14.03 4.81 -26.45
C MET A 372 15.33 4.07 -26.09
N PRO A 373 16.47 4.77 -26.05
CA PRO A 373 17.74 4.16 -25.65
C PRO A 373 17.68 3.59 -24.24
N ASP A 374 18.12 2.34 -24.11
CA ASP A 374 18.05 1.52 -22.92
C ASP A 374 19.24 1.80 -21.99
N VAL A 375 19.02 2.00 -20.70
CA VAL A 375 20.05 2.39 -19.72
C VAL A 375 20.97 1.21 -19.40
N ASN A 376 22.28 1.44 -19.53
CA ASN A 376 23.30 0.45 -19.13
C ASN A 376 23.64 0.59 -17.65
N TRP A 377 22.93 -0.12 -16.81
CA TRP A 377 23.08 -0.09 -15.35
C TRP A 377 24.46 -0.56 -14.86
N LYS A 378 25.25 -1.16 -15.74
CA LYS A 378 26.64 -1.55 -15.42
C LYS A 378 27.60 -0.35 -15.45
N VAL A 379 27.18 0.76 -16.01
CA VAL A 379 27.96 2.02 -15.99
C VAL A 379 27.68 2.72 -14.66
N ARG A 380 28.66 2.72 -13.74
CA ARG A 380 28.48 3.24 -12.38
C ARG A 380 27.92 4.67 -12.35
N ASN A 381 28.45 5.55 -13.17
CA ASN A 381 27.96 6.95 -13.20
C ASN A 381 26.50 7.04 -13.64
N ALA A 382 26.08 6.22 -14.60
CA ALA A 382 24.67 6.13 -15.01
C ALA A 382 23.81 5.63 -13.84
N SER A 383 24.18 4.51 -13.26
CA SER A 383 23.48 3.91 -12.11
C SER A 383 23.26 4.95 -10.99
N GLU A 384 24.35 5.64 -10.59
CA GLU A 384 24.25 6.64 -9.52
C GLU A 384 23.36 7.81 -9.92
N GLN A 385 23.47 8.30 -11.16
CA GLN A 385 22.69 9.46 -11.61
C GLN A 385 21.18 9.13 -11.64
N PHE A 386 20.80 7.99 -12.21
CA PHE A 386 19.38 7.61 -12.28
C PHE A 386 18.78 7.39 -10.90
N ILE A 387 19.54 6.80 -9.95
CA ILE A 387 19.10 6.66 -8.56
C ILE A 387 18.93 8.05 -7.92
N GLU A 388 19.92 8.93 -8.07
CA GLU A 388 19.84 10.30 -7.52
C GLU A 388 18.67 11.09 -8.09
N ASP A 389 18.29 10.84 -9.35
CA ASP A 389 17.13 11.49 -9.96
C ASP A 389 15.83 11.03 -9.29
N VAL A 390 15.65 9.73 -9.05
CA VAL A 390 14.48 9.22 -8.31
C VAL A 390 14.45 9.81 -6.89
N MET A 391 15.59 9.77 -6.19
CA MET A 391 15.70 10.32 -4.83
C MET A 391 15.34 11.81 -4.81
N TRP A 392 15.79 12.56 -5.83
CA TRP A 392 15.48 13.98 -5.98
C TRP A 392 13.96 14.22 -6.09
N TRP A 393 13.26 13.43 -6.92
CA TRP A 393 11.80 13.53 -7.05
C TRP A 393 11.10 13.24 -5.72
N MET A 394 11.50 12.15 -5.06
CA MET A 394 10.88 11.74 -3.80
C MET A 394 11.09 12.79 -2.71
N GLU A 395 12.30 13.32 -2.60
CA GLU A 395 12.63 14.34 -1.58
C GLU A 395 12.01 15.71 -1.90
N THR A 396 12.15 16.17 -3.17
CA THR A 396 11.68 17.51 -3.57
C THR A 396 10.16 17.63 -3.39
N PHE A 397 9.43 16.59 -3.76
CA PHE A 397 7.96 16.64 -3.72
C PHE A 397 7.35 15.90 -2.55
N ASP A 398 8.17 15.43 -1.60
CA ASP A 398 7.71 14.74 -0.39
C ASP A 398 6.79 13.54 -0.70
N LEU A 399 7.13 12.74 -1.71
CA LEU A 399 6.37 11.57 -2.12
C LEU A 399 6.43 10.48 -1.04
N ASP A 400 5.46 9.57 -1.03
CA ASP A 400 5.35 8.49 -0.04
C ASP A 400 5.80 7.13 -0.60
N GLY A 401 6.09 7.08 -1.88
CA GLY A 401 6.52 5.86 -2.55
C GLY A 401 6.72 6.05 -4.03
N GLY A 402 6.97 4.95 -4.71
CA GLY A 402 7.18 4.95 -6.16
C GLY A 402 6.74 3.66 -6.82
N ARG A 403 6.26 3.80 -8.04
CA ARG A 403 6.09 2.67 -8.96
C ARG A 403 7.24 2.71 -9.95
N LEU A 404 7.95 1.62 -10.08
CA LEU A 404 9.03 1.49 -11.06
C LEU A 404 8.51 0.82 -12.32
N ASP A 405 8.66 1.52 -13.42
CA ASP A 405 8.27 1.06 -14.75
C ASP A 405 9.19 -0.05 -15.24
N ALA A 406 8.64 -1.02 -15.97
CA ALA A 406 9.38 -2.04 -16.72
C ALA A 406 10.50 -2.74 -15.91
N VAL A 407 10.25 -3.06 -14.65
CA VAL A 407 11.26 -3.66 -13.73
C VAL A 407 11.86 -4.94 -14.30
N LYS A 408 11.10 -5.72 -15.05
CA LYS A 408 11.58 -6.95 -15.73
C LYS A 408 12.82 -6.68 -16.60
N HIS A 409 12.94 -5.46 -17.13
CA HIS A 409 14.01 -5.04 -18.04
C HIS A 409 15.13 -4.28 -17.35
N VAL A 410 15.00 -4.00 -16.04
CA VAL A 410 15.99 -3.24 -15.24
C VAL A 410 16.91 -4.22 -14.50
N ASP A 411 18.19 -3.87 -14.41
CA ASP A 411 19.18 -4.69 -13.70
C ASP A 411 18.84 -4.76 -12.18
N ASP A 412 19.02 -5.93 -11.59
CA ASP A 412 18.74 -6.18 -10.18
C ASP A 412 19.44 -5.17 -9.25
N LEU A 413 20.66 -4.75 -9.61
CA LEU A 413 21.42 -3.81 -8.79
C LEU A 413 20.73 -2.44 -8.67
N ALA A 414 20.02 -2.01 -9.71
CA ALA A 414 19.28 -0.75 -9.70
C ALA A 414 18.20 -0.78 -8.62
N ILE A 415 17.44 -1.87 -8.59
CA ILE A 415 16.34 -2.06 -7.62
C ILE A 415 16.92 -2.11 -6.19
N THR A 416 17.97 -2.91 -5.99
CA THR A 416 18.63 -3.01 -4.68
C THR A 416 19.17 -1.65 -4.20
N ASN A 417 19.85 -0.93 -5.08
CA ASN A 417 20.47 0.34 -4.71
C ASN A 417 19.43 1.41 -4.39
N LEU A 418 18.35 1.46 -5.18
CA LEU A 418 17.26 2.41 -4.94
C LEU A 418 16.56 2.11 -3.60
N ALA A 419 16.26 0.84 -3.33
CA ALA A 419 15.64 0.44 -2.06
C ALA A 419 16.53 0.82 -0.86
N VAL A 420 17.83 0.55 -0.95
CA VAL A 420 18.80 0.93 0.09
C VAL A 420 18.79 2.44 0.34
N ARG A 421 18.80 3.25 -0.74
CA ARG A 421 18.84 4.71 -0.62
C ARG A 421 17.52 5.23 -0.01
N ILE A 422 16.39 4.66 -0.40
CA ILE A 422 15.08 5.02 0.18
C ILE A 422 15.06 4.71 1.68
N ASN A 423 15.46 3.49 2.06
CA ASN A 423 15.50 3.09 3.47
C ASN A 423 16.38 4.02 4.32
N GLU A 424 17.56 4.35 3.79
CA GLU A 424 18.50 5.23 4.48
C GLU A 424 18.01 6.67 4.62
N ARG A 425 17.31 7.18 3.64
CA ARG A 425 16.95 8.61 3.57
C ARG A 425 15.57 8.91 4.14
N PHE A 426 14.57 8.05 3.87
CA PHE A 426 13.17 8.39 4.14
C PHE A 426 12.54 7.55 5.26
N GLU A 427 13.09 6.37 5.61
CA GLU A 427 12.41 5.47 6.53
C GLU A 427 12.94 5.50 7.95
N THR A 428 13.92 6.35 8.24
CA THR A 428 14.59 6.36 9.55
C THR A 428 13.70 6.91 10.68
N ALA A 429 12.59 7.57 10.36
CA ALA A 429 11.61 8.04 11.33
C ALA A 429 10.48 7.01 11.60
N GLY A 430 10.53 5.84 10.96
CA GLY A 430 9.59 4.75 11.19
C GLY A 430 8.38 4.72 10.25
N THR A 431 8.34 5.60 9.26
CA THR A 431 7.34 5.57 8.19
C THR A 431 7.87 4.67 7.06
N ASP A 432 7.09 3.71 6.63
CA ASP A 432 7.46 2.83 5.52
C ASP A 432 7.06 3.49 4.20
N TYR A 433 8.01 3.58 3.28
CA TYR A 433 7.79 3.98 1.89
C TYR A 433 7.44 2.74 1.07
N PHE A 434 6.72 2.91 -0.03
CA PHE A 434 6.29 1.77 -0.85
C PHE A 434 6.93 1.82 -2.21
N LEU A 435 7.83 0.88 -2.45
CA LEU A 435 8.46 0.72 -3.76
C LEU A 435 7.78 -0.45 -4.47
N LYS A 436 6.89 -0.12 -5.41
CA LYS A 436 6.12 -1.09 -6.19
C LYS A 436 6.74 -1.23 -7.59
N GLY A 437 6.88 -2.45 -8.07
CA GLY A 437 7.39 -2.69 -9.41
C GLY A 437 6.35 -3.15 -10.40
N GLU A 438 6.73 -3.06 -11.68
CA GLU A 438 6.02 -3.71 -12.76
C GLU A 438 6.91 -4.78 -13.38
N THR A 439 6.56 -6.04 -13.15
CA THR A 439 7.16 -7.19 -13.85
C THR A 439 6.03 -7.92 -14.55
N ALA A 440 5.75 -7.51 -15.79
CA ALA A 440 4.65 -8.05 -16.59
C ALA A 440 4.91 -9.53 -16.91
N MET A 441 4.06 -10.41 -16.38
CA MET A 441 4.12 -11.86 -16.58
C MET A 441 2.72 -12.38 -16.87
N GLY A 442 2.63 -13.47 -17.62
CA GLY A 442 1.35 -14.11 -17.94
C GLY A 442 0.92 -15.12 -16.90
N TRP A 443 -0.03 -15.97 -17.30
CA TRP A 443 -0.51 -17.11 -16.53
C TRP A 443 -0.32 -18.36 -17.39
N ALA A 444 0.46 -19.33 -16.89
CA ALA A 444 0.92 -20.48 -17.66
C ALA A 444 0.06 -21.73 -17.45
N GLY A 445 -1.14 -21.60 -16.85
CA GLY A 445 -2.06 -22.72 -16.74
C GLY A 445 -2.59 -22.98 -15.34
N HIS A 446 -3.34 -24.05 -15.18
CA HIS A 446 -4.29 -24.25 -14.09
C HIS A 446 -3.68 -24.42 -12.69
N SER A 447 -2.49 -24.99 -12.56
CA SER A 447 -1.93 -25.18 -11.21
C SER A 447 -0.89 -24.12 -10.88
N VAL A 448 -0.73 -23.77 -9.59
CA VAL A 448 0.26 -22.77 -9.17
C VAL A 448 1.68 -23.22 -9.53
N GLU A 449 1.98 -24.51 -9.49
CA GLU A 449 3.30 -25.05 -9.82
C GLU A 449 3.67 -24.82 -11.30
N ASN A 450 2.69 -24.79 -12.19
CA ASN A 450 2.93 -24.50 -13.62
C ASN A 450 3.41 -23.05 -13.80
N ASN A 451 3.15 -22.18 -12.84
CA ASN A 451 3.51 -20.76 -12.89
C ASN A 451 4.77 -20.44 -12.07
N ALA A 452 5.60 -21.42 -11.77
CA ALA A 452 6.83 -21.24 -10.99
C ALA A 452 7.79 -20.23 -11.63
N ASN A 453 7.87 -20.20 -12.97
CA ASN A 453 8.69 -19.25 -13.70
C ASN A 453 8.15 -17.82 -13.55
N GLU A 454 6.84 -17.66 -13.67
CA GLU A 454 6.16 -16.35 -13.57
C GLU A 454 6.32 -15.78 -12.16
N TYR A 455 6.01 -16.57 -11.14
CA TYR A 455 6.23 -16.18 -9.74
C TYR A 455 7.71 -15.93 -9.45
N GLY A 456 8.60 -16.77 -9.95
CA GLY A 456 10.04 -16.64 -9.75
C GLY A 456 10.59 -15.33 -10.34
N THR A 457 10.09 -14.94 -11.52
CA THR A 457 10.50 -13.68 -12.16
C THR A 457 10.02 -12.47 -11.37
N ILE A 458 8.78 -12.49 -10.89
CA ILE A 458 8.25 -11.40 -10.05
C ILE A 458 9.00 -11.34 -8.72
N ASN A 459 9.17 -12.48 -8.05
CA ASN A 459 9.85 -12.59 -6.75
C ASN A 459 11.31 -12.14 -6.78
N ARG A 460 11.96 -12.20 -7.93
CA ARG A 460 13.38 -11.84 -8.11
C ARG A 460 13.69 -10.45 -7.53
N TYR A 461 12.75 -9.53 -7.63
CA TYR A 461 12.97 -8.13 -7.28
C TYR A 461 12.41 -7.74 -5.91
N ILE A 462 11.70 -8.66 -5.21
CA ILE A 462 11.04 -8.38 -3.93
C ILE A 462 11.94 -8.81 -2.77
N GLY A 463 12.05 -7.97 -1.75
CA GLY A 463 12.78 -8.34 -0.54
C GLY A 463 13.23 -7.15 0.29
N PRO A 464 13.93 -7.40 1.39
CA PRO A 464 14.29 -6.33 2.34
C PRO A 464 15.25 -5.27 1.77
N ASN A 465 15.93 -5.57 0.67
CA ASN A 465 16.75 -4.62 -0.07
C ASN A 465 16.28 -4.59 -1.52
N GLY A 466 14.98 -4.58 -1.73
CA GLY A 466 14.36 -4.58 -3.04
C GLY A 466 12.99 -3.94 -2.97
N LEU A 467 12.11 -4.34 -3.88
CA LEU A 467 10.72 -3.85 -3.90
C LEU A 467 9.96 -4.40 -2.70
N ASP A 468 8.97 -3.65 -2.22
CA ASP A 468 8.02 -4.10 -1.20
C ASP A 468 6.93 -4.98 -1.80
N GLY A 469 6.61 -4.78 -3.07
CA GLY A 469 5.63 -5.57 -3.79
C GLY A 469 5.62 -5.25 -5.27
N GLN A 470 4.74 -5.94 -5.98
CA GLN A 470 4.61 -5.77 -7.43
C GLN A 470 3.15 -5.92 -7.86
N ALA A 471 2.83 -5.47 -9.07
CA ALA A 471 1.55 -5.76 -9.71
C ALA A 471 1.37 -7.29 -9.83
N ASP A 472 0.21 -7.80 -9.41
CA ASP A 472 -0.03 -9.25 -9.38
C ASP A 472 -0.58 -9.73 -10.73
N PHE A 473 0.31 -9.82 -11.72
CA PHE A 473 -0.05 -10.23 -13.09
C PHE A 473 -0.53 -11.66 -13.16
N VAL A 474 0.05 -12.58 -12.40
CA VAL A 474 -0.35 -13.99 -12.44
C VAL A 474 -1.81 -14.12 -12.00
N LEU A 475 -2.15 -13.48 -10.87
CA LEU A 475 -3.53 -13.49 -10.35
C LEU A 475 -4.49 -12.80 -11.31
N TYR A 476 -4.08 -11.66 -11.90
CA TYR A 476 -4.86 -10.92 -12.90
C TYR A 476 -5.26 -11.86 -14.06
N HIS A 477 -4.28 -12.49 -14.68
CA HIS A 477 -4.57 -13.38 -15.84
C HIS A 477 -5.32 -14.64 -15.44
N ALA A 478 -5.01 -15.23 -14.28
CA ALA A 478 -5.71 -16.42 -13.80
C ALA A 478 -7.18 -16.13 -13.51
N VAL A 479 -7.47 -14.98 -12.92
CA VAL A 479 -8.79 -14.67 -12.34
C VAL A 479 -9.56 -13.66 -13.19
N VAL A 480 -9.02 -12.47 -13.42
CA VAL A 480 -9.79 -11.40 -14.08
C VAL A 480 -10.14 -11.81 -15.51
N ASP A 481 -9.15 -12.25 -16.26
CA ASP A 481 -9.34 -12.71 -17.64
C ASP A 481 -10.32 -13.88 -17.75
N ASN A 482 -10.19 -14.85 -16.85
CA ASN A 482 -10.86 -16.15 -17.01
C ASN A 482 -12.17 -16.25 -16.24
N VAL A 483 -12.33 -15.58 -15.11
CA VAL A 483 -13.55 -15.69 -14.29
C VAL A 483 -14.51 -14.55 -14.55
N PHE A 484 -14.00 -13.31 -14.57
CA PHE A 484 -14.88 -12.14 -14.59
C PHE A 484 -15.18 -11.61 -16.00
N THR A 485 -14.20 -11.58 -16.90
CA THR A 485 -14.44 -11.03 -18.25
C THR A 485 -15.00 -12.06 -19.21
N THR A 486 -14.37 -13.24 -19.34
CA THR A 486 -14.77 -14.24 -20.32
C THR A 486 -15.69 -15.33 -19.78
N GLU A 487 -15.77 -15.47 -18.46
CA GLU A 487 -16.46 -16.58 -17.77
C GLU A 487 -16.05 -17.97 -18.29
N SER A 488 -14.83 -18.09 -18.79
CA SER A 488 -14.28 -19.37 -19.24
C SER A 488 -14.01 -20.31 -18.06
N MET A 489 -13.85 -19.73 -16.87
CA MET A 489 -13.64 -20.44 -15.60
C MET A 489 -14.71 -20.01 -14.58
N ASP A 490 -14.89 -20.81 -13.54
CA ASP A 490 -15.94 -20.64 -12.56
C ASP A 490 -15.41 -20.08 -11.21
N TYR A 491 -16.30 -19.98 -10.22
CA TYR A 491 -15.94 -19.49 -8.89
C TYR A 491 -15.11 -20.49 -8.09
N GLN A 492 -15.06 -21.77 -8.46
CA GLN A 492 -14.12 -22.71 -7.85
C GLN A 492 -12.67 -22.36 -8.29
N HIS A 493 -12.51 -21.96 -9.56
CA HIS A 493 -11.22 -21.45 -10.07
C HIS A 493 -10.83 -20.14 -9.37
N LEU A 494 -11.79 -19.22 -9.16
CA LEU A 494 -11.55 -17.98 -8.38
C LEU A 494 -11.00 -18.30 -6.99
N ASP A 495 -11.69 -19.19 -6.28
CA ASP A 495 -11.29 -19.61 -4.93
C ASP A 495 -9.89 -20.24 -4.93
N TYR A 496 -9.63 -21.14 -5.86
CA TYR A 496 -8.33 -21.83 -5.98
C TYR A 496 -7.18 -20.83 -6.07
N TRP A 497 -7.30 -19.84 -6.99
CA TRP A 497 -6.21 -18.90 -7.24
C TRP A 497 -6.09 -17.87 -6.12
N THR A 498 -7.21 -17.34 -5.60
CA THR A 498 -7.19 -16.39 -4.50
C THR A 498 -6.55 -16.98 -3.24
N ALA A 499 -6.87 -18.24 -2.95
CA ALA A 499 -6.36 -18.92 -1.75
C ALA A 499 -4.87 -19.25 -1.83
N ARG A 500 -4.29 -19.34 -3.04
CA ARG A 500 -2.94 -19.89 -3.22
C ARG A 500 -1.91 -18.93 -3.78
N SER A 501 -2.33 -17.90 -4.52
CA SER A 501 -1.39 -17.03 -5.22
C SER A 501 -0.47 -16.29 -4.25
N GLN A 502 -1.03 -15.77 -3.16
CA GLN A 502 -0.26 -15.02 -2.17
C GLN A 502 0.90 -15.83 -1.59
N ASP A 503 0.69 -17.13 -1.38
CA ASP A 503 1.72 -18.02 -0.82
C ASP A 503 2.91 -18.26 -1.78
N GLN A 504 2.77 -17.89 -3.04
CA GLN A 504 3.84 -18.05 -4.04
C GLN A 504 4.83 -16.89 -4.00
N TYR A 505 4.47 -15.81 -3.36
CA TYR A 505 5.32 -14.62 -3.27
C TYR A 505 6.24 -14.69 -2.05
N VAL A 506 7.28 -13.86 -2.06
CA VAL A 506 8.21 -13.72 -0.94
C VAL A 506 7.41 -13.34 0.31
N ALA A 507 7.78 -13.92 1.44
CA ALA A 507 7.15 -13.57 2.72
C ALA A 507 7.24 -12.06 2.96
N ASP A 508 6.17 -11.50 3.43
CA ASP A 508 6.01 -10.06 3.72
C ASP A 508 5.91 -9.17 2.46
N ALA A 509 5.76 -9.76 1.25
CA ALA A 509 5.46 -8.98 0.05
C ALA A 509 4.04 -8.39 0.12
N THR A 510 3.92 -7.09 -0.12
CA THR A 510 2.62 -6.43 -0.26
C THR A 510 2.29 -6.34 -1.76
N MET A 511 1.64 -7.40 -2.28
CA MET A 511 1.29 -7.45 -3.71
C MET A 511 0.17 -6.46 -4.03
N VAL A 512 0.11 -6.03 -5.29
CA VAL A 512 -0.87 -5.05 -5.78
C VAL A 512 -1.78 -5.75 -6.79
N PRO A 513 -2.87 -6.39 -6.34
CA PRO A 513 -3.85 -6.95 -7.26
C PRO A 513 -4.64 -5.83 -7.95
N PHE A 514 -5.12 -6.11 -9.16
CA PHE A 514 -5.83 -5.12 -9.97
C PHE A 514 -6.85 -5.83 -10.89
N VAL A 515 -7.85 -5.07 -11.33
CA VAL A 515 -8.88 -5.54 -12.27
C VAL A 515 -8.67 -4.93 -13.65
N GLY A 516 -8.06 -3.74 -13.70
CA GLY A 516 -7.72 -3.05 -14.95
C GLY A 516 -6.49 -2.19 -14.77
N SER A 517 -5.88 -1.81 -15.89
CA SER A 517 -4.74 -0.90 -15.91
C SER A 517 -4.72 -0.12 -17.22
N HIS A 518 -3.77 0.82 -17.33
CA HIS A 518 -3.58 1.61 -18.55
C HIS A 518 -2.99 0.78 -19.71
N ASP A 519 -2.57 -0.45 -19.45
CA ASP A 519 -1.90 -1.31 -20.44
C ASP A 519 -2.78 -2.46 -20.95
N VAL A 520 -4.03 -2.56 -20.46
CA VAL A 520 -4.95 -3.60 -20.90
C VAL A 520 -6.27 -2.97 -21.37
N PRO A 521 -7.01 -3.61 -22.27
CA PRO A 521 -8.34 -3.12 -22.64
C PRO A 521 -9.25 -3.00 -21.42
N ARG A 522 -10.15 -2.02 -21.45
CA ARG A 522 -11.06 -1.76 -20.34
C ARG A 522 -11.91 -2.99 -19.98
N PHE A 523 -12.05 -3.24 -18.68
CA PHE A 523 -12.82 -4.36 -18.15
C PHE A 523 -14.25 -4.40 -18.74
N ALA A 524 -14.94 -3.26 -18.78
CA ALA A 524 -16.33 -3.18 -19.27
C ALA A 524 -16.43 -3.63 -20.73
N SER A 525 -15.43 -3.30 -21.57
CA SER A 525 -15.41 -3.74 -22.97
C SER A 525 -15.12 -5.24 -23.08
N ARG A 526 -14.18 -5.76 -22.28
CA ARG A 526 -13.84 -7.17 -22.27
C ARG A 526 -15.00 -8.05 -21.79
N ALA A 527 -15.81 -7.55 -20.85
CA ALA A 527 -16.95 -8.26 -20.30
C ALA A 527 -18.20 -8.14 -21.18
N ASP A 528 -18.19 -7.29 -22.23
CA ASP A 528 -19.37 -7.07 -23.09
C ASP A 528 -19.38 -8.07 -24.27
N PRO A 529 -20.26 -9.08 -24.24
CA PRO A 529 -20.28 -10.11 -25.31
C PRO A 529 -20.73 -9.57 -26.66
N GLY A 530 -21.22 -8.34 -26.75
CA GLY A 530 -21.69 -7.69 -27.97
C GLY A 530 -20.73 -6.69 -28.57
N THR A 531 -19.57 -6.52 -27.98
CA THR A 531 -18.63 -5.46 -28.38
C THR A 531 -17.81 -5.84 -29.61
N ALA A 532 -17.15 -4.84 -30.20
CA ALA A 532 -16.05 -5.03 -31.14
C ALA A 532 -14.90 -5.76 -30.44
N ASP A 533 -13.91 -6.20 -31.19
CA ASP A 533 -12.71 -6.84 -30.61
C ASP A 533 -12.09 -5.86 -29.62
N GLU A 534 -11.99 -6.27 -28.36
CA GLU A 534 -11.45 -5.41 -27.27
C GLU A 534 -9.96 -5.12 -27.45
N TRP A 535 -9.27 -5.83 -28.35
CA TRP A 535 -7.86 -5.58 -28.64
C TRP A 535 -7.65 -4.57 -29.77
N ASN A 536 -8.74 -4.07 -30.38
CA ASN A 536 -8.62 -3.00 -31.39
C ASN A 536 -8.09 -1.73 -30.74
N GLN A 537 -7.13 -1.10 -31.43
CA GLN A 537 -6.43 0.11 -30.97
C GLN A 537 -6.87 1.37 -31.72
N TRP A 538 -7.31 1.21 -32.97
CA TRP A 538 -7.48 2.34 -33.88
C TRP A 538 -8.92 2.42 -34.39
N VAL A 539 -9.35 3.64 -34.71
CA VAL A 539 -10.73 3.92 -35.19
C VAL A 539 -11.11 3.08 -36.40
N GLU A 540 -10.19 2.88 -37.34
CA GLU A 540 -10.43 2.08 -38.54
C GLU A 540 -10.65 0.60 -38.28
N ASP A 541 -10.19 0.08 -37.15
CA ASP A 541 -10.41 -1.32 -36.77
C ASP A 541 -11.81 -1.53 -36.17
N GLY A 542 -12.46 -0.46 -35.75
CA GLY A 542 -13.76 -0.51 -35.09
C GLY A 542 -13.60 -0.67 -33.58
N LEU A 543 -13.54 0.45 -32.88
CA LEU A 543 -13.28 0.47 -31.44
C LEU A 543 -14.51 0.00 -30.63
N PRO A 544 -14.30 -0.58 -29.45
CA PRO A 544 -15.41 -0.90 -28.54
C PRO A 544 -16.17 0.36 -28.11
N GLY A 545 -17.48 0.25 -28.06
CA GLY A 545 -18.34 1.33 -27.56
C GLY A 545 -18.83 1.05 -26.18
N GLN A 546 -19.55 2.02 -25.62
CA GLN A 546 -20.14 1.91 -24.30
C GLN A 546 -21.11 0.72 -24.23
N PRO A 547 -20.97 -0.18 -23.23
CA PRO A 547 -21.86 -1.34 -23.12
C PRO A 547 -23.33 -0.94 -22.95
N GLY A 548 -24.19 -1.60 -23.71
CA GLY A 548 -25.63 -1.32 -23.72
C GLY A 548 -26.46 -2.16 -22.76
N THR A 549 -25.83 -3.12 -22.07
CA THR A 549 -26.53 -4.04 -21.16
C THR A 549 -26.02 -3.89 -19.73
N ASP A 550 -26.70 -4.51 -18.78
CA ASP A 550 -26.33 -4.50 -17.36
C ASP A 550 -25.15 -5.43 -17.06
N TYR A 551 -24.92 -6.41 -17.92
CA TYR A 551 -24.01 -7.54 -17.64
C TYR A 551 -22.56 -7.09 -17.37
N PRO A 552 -21.93 -6.23 -18.22
CA PRO A 552 -20.53 -5.82 -17.92
C PRO A 552 -20.39 -5.07 -16.58
N TYR A 553 -21.39 -4.28 -16.20
CA TYR A 553 -21.39 -3.55 -14.93
C TYR A 553 -21.58 -4.49 -13.72
N THR A 554 -22.39 -5.54 -13.90
CA THR A 554 -22.57 -6.58 -12.88
C THR A 554 -21.27 -7.38 -12.70
N ALA A 555 -20.63 -7.76 -13.80
CA ALA A 555 -19.33 -8.45 -13.77
C ALA A 555 -18.27 -7.59 -13.08
N ALA A 556 -18.26 -6.29 -13.39
CA ALA A 556 -17.33 -5.34 -12.73
C ALA A 556 -17.60 -5.26 -11.22
N LEU A 557 -18.86 -5.20 -10.81
CA LEU A 557 -19.21 -5.20 -9.38
C LEU A 557 -18.66 -6.45 -8.67
N HIS A 558 -18.80 -7.62 -9.28
CA HIS A 558 -18.25 -8.86 -8.72
C HIS A 558 -16.72 -8.84 -8.65
N ALA A 559 -16.07 -8.38 -9.72
CA ALA A 559 -14.60 -8.27 -9.76
C ALA A 559 -14.09 -7.29 -8.69
N TYR A 560 -14.74 -6.14 -8.53
CA TYR A 560 -14.34 -5.15 -7.52
C TYR A 560 -14.73 -5.59 -6.10
N THR A 561 -15.82 -6.34 -5.92
CA THR A 561 -16.12 -6.96 -4.62
C THR A 561 -14.98 -7.90 -4.21
N TRP A 562 -14.54 -8.75 -5.13
CA TRP A 562 -13.38 -9.63 -4.90
C TRP A 562 -12.12 -8.82 -4.62
N LEU A 563 -11.75 -7.87 -5.49
CA LEU A 563 -10.51 -7.09 -5.38
C LEU A 563 -10.41 -6.38 -4.04
N LEU A 564 -11.49 -5.71 -3.62
CA LEU A 564 -11.50 -4.86 -2.42
C LEU A 564 -11.67 -5.65 -1.12
N SER A 565 -11.81 -6.97 -1.20
CA SER A 565 -11.98 -7.83 -0.04
C SER A 565 -11.10 -9.09 -0.10
N THR A 566 -9.92 -8.95 -0.73
CA THR A 566 -8.87 -9.97 -0.75
C THR A 566 -7.53 -9.33 -0.37
N PRO A 567 -6.51 -10.14 -0.02
CA PRO A 567 -5.23 -9.57 0.45
C PRO A 567 -4.50 -8.73 -0.58
N GLY A 568 -3.76 -7.74 -0.12
CA GLY A 568 -2.87 -6.90 -0.91
C GLY A 568 -3.33 -5.44 -0.98
N ALA A 569 -2.46 -4.58 -1.50
CA ALA A 569 -2.75 -3.16 -1.75
C ALA A 569 -3.53 -3.06 -3.07
N ALA A 570 -4.85 -3.00 -2.99
CA ALA A 570 -5.71 -3.02 -4.18
C ALA A 570 -5.52 -1.78 -5.04
N ALA A 571 -5.51 -1.94 -6.38
CA ALA A 571 -5.38 -0.81 -7.30
C ALA A 571 -6.60 -0.68 -8.23
N ILE A 572 -7.08 0.56 -8.38
CA ILE A 572 -8.15 0.94 -9.32
C ILE A 572 -7.52 1.85 -10.39
N TYR A 573 -7.73 1.52 -11.67
CA TYR A 573 -7.36 2.41 -12.76
C TYR A 573 -8.51 3.41 -12.99
N GLN A 574 -8.17 4.69 -13.14
CA GLN A 574 -9.16 5.78 -13.30
C GLN A 574 -10.26 5.41 -14.30
N GLY A 575 -11.50 5.57 -13.89
CA GLY A 575 -12.67 5.29 -14.72
C GLY A 575 -13.23 3.88 -14.57
N ASP A 576 -12.44 2.92 -14.08
CA ASP A 576 -12.94 1.55 -13.89
C ASP A 576 -14.05 1.51 -12.82
N GLU A 577 -14.00 2.43 -11.85
CA GLU A 577 -15.00 2.51 -10.78
C GLU A 577 -16.41 2.84 -11.29
N TYR A 578 -16.51 3.38 -12.49
CA TYR A 578 -17.84 3.56 -13.13
C TYR A 578 -17.99 2.71 -14.40
N GLY A 579 -17.02 1.84 -14.71
CA GLY A 579 -17.09 0.95 -15.86
C GLY A 579 -16.78 1.65 -17.17
N GLU A 580 -15.70 2.45 -17.21
CA GLU A 580 -15.22 3.06 -18.46
C GLU A 580 -14.95 1.98 -19.49
N TYR A 581 -15.20 2.27 -20.74
CA TYR A 581 -15.01 1.36 -21.87
C TYR A 581 -13.82 1.80 -22.73
N GLY A 582 -13.36 0.93 -23.59
CA GLY A 582 -12.28 1.20 -24.53
C GLY A 582 -11.53 -0.09 -24.89
N GLY A 583 -10.90 -0.08 -26.05
CA GLY A 583 -10.06 -1.17 -26.56
C GLY A 583 -8.65 -1.15 -25.96
N ALA A 584 -7.69 -1.68 -26.70
CA ALA A 584 -6.29 -1.64 -26.27
C ALA A 584 -5.73 -0.22 -26.42
N ASP A 585 -4.58 0.06 -25.79
CA ASP A 585 -3.87 1.34 -25.86
C ASP A 585 -3.79 1.84 -27.31
N PRO A 586 -4.23 3.09 -27.65
CA PRO A 586 -4.60 4.18 -26.73
C PRO A 586 -6.10 4.30 -26.42
N ASP A 587 -6.93 3.39 -26.91
CA ASP A 587 -8.40 3.51 -26.73
C ASP A 587 -8.86 3.22 -25.29
N ASN A 588 -8.05 2.54 -24.48
CA ASN A 588 -8.31 2.33 -23.05
C ASN A 588 -8.04 3.60 -22.21
N ARG A 589 -7.58 4.68 -22.83
CA ARG A 589 -7.09 5.91 -22.17
C ARG A 589 -7.94 7.13 -22.51
N HIS A 590 -9.28 6.97 -22.43
CA HIS A 590 -10.21 8.08 -22.60
C HIS A 590 -10.05 9.09 -21.47
N MET A 591 -10.47 10.35 -21.73
CA MET A 591 -10.59 11.36 -20.68
C MET A 591 -11.55 10.90 -19.61
N PHE A 592 -11.20 11.16 -18.37
CA PHE A 592 -12.06 10.90 -17.21
C PHE A 592 -13.41 11.61 -17.39
N ARG A 593 -14.51 10.91 -17.09
CA ARG A 593 -15.85 11.46 -17.21
C ARG A 593 -16.43 11.83 -15.84
N ASN A 594 -16.90 13.05 -15.70
CA ASN A 594 -17.51 13.49 -14.45
C ASN A 594 -18.94 12.92 -14.30
N ALA A 595 -19.50 13.05 -13.09
CA ALA A 595 -20.79 12.43 -12.74
C ALA A 595 -21.95 12.80 -13.67
N THR A 596 -21.91 13.98 -14.31
CA THR A 596 -23.00 14.42 -15.21
C THR A 596 -22.93 13.76 -16.59
N GLU A 597 -21.84 13.11 -16.90
CA GLU A 597 -21.61 12.41 -18.17
C GLU A 597 -21.89 10.91 -18.06
N LEU A 598 -22.11 10.41 -16.85
CA LEU A 598 -22.34 9.00 -16.59
C LEU A 598 -23.81 8.64 -16.73
N ASN A 599 -24.09 7.45 -17.25
CA ASN A 599 -25.45 6.88 -17.29
C ASN A 599 -25.78 6.21 -15.93
N SER A 600 -27.02 5.75 -15.78
CA SER A 600 -27.51 5.18 -14.51
C SER A 600 -26.75 3.90 -14.09
N ARG A 601 -26.29 3.08 -15.04
CA ARG A 601 -25.52 1.88 -14.75
C ARG A 601 -24.15 2.23 -14.17
N GLU A 602 -23.50 3.21 -14.81
CA GLU A 602 -22.18 3.72 -14.40
C GLU A 602 -22.25 4.36 -13.02
N ILE A 603 -23.27 5.16 -12.78
CA ILE A 603 -23.49 5.78 -11.46
C ILE A 603 -23.69 4.70 -10.40
N SER A 604 -24.55 3.71 -10.67
CA SER A 604 -24.83 2.63 -9.73
C SER A 604 -23.56 1.80 -9.42
N LEU A 605 -22.76 1.48 -10.44
CA LEU A 605 -21.49 0.74 -10.24
C LEU A 605 -20.56 1.54 -9.33
N ARG A 606 -20.37 2.84 -9.64
CA ARG A 606 -19.49 3.70 -8.84
C ARG A 606 -19.96 3.80 -7.38
N GLU A 607 -21.26 3.94 -7.16
CA GLU A 607 -21.83 4.00 -5.79
C GLU A 607 -21.57 2.71 -5.02
N ASN A 608 -21.69 1.56 -5.67
CA ASN A 608 -21.42 0.27 -5.03
C ASN A 608 -19.92 0.10 -4.73
N ILE A 609 -19.06 0.43 -5.68
CA ILE A 609 -17.60 0.33 -5.47
C ILE A 609 -17.15 1.29 -4.35
N SER A 610 -17.71 2.49 -4.32
CA SER A 610 -17.49 3.46 -3.23
C SER A 610 -17.89 2.86 -1.87
N ALA A 611 -19.06 2.25 -1.78
CA ALA A 611 -19.51 1.62 -0.54
C ALA A 611 -18.54 0.53 -0.08
N ILE A 612 -18.06 -0.31 -1.01
CA ILE A 612 -17.10 -1.39 -0.68
C ILE A 612 -15.75 -0.80 -0.26
N GLY A 613 -15.27 0.22 -0.98
CA GLY A 613 -14.01 0.89 -0.65
C GLY A 613 -14.04 1.52 0.75
N LEU A 614 -15.15 2.16 1.10
CA LEU A 614 -15.35 2.72 2.44
C LEU A 614 -15.40 1.62 3.52
N LEU A 615 -16.08 0.49 3.23
CA LEU A 615 -16.07 -0.66 4.15
C LEU A 615 -14.65 -1.20 4.34
N ARG A 616 -13.86 -1.28 3.26
CA ARG A 616 -12.47 -1.70 3.34
C ARG A 616 -11.70 -0.78 4.30
N GLN A 617 -11.88 0.53 4.20
CA GLN A 617 -11.18 1.47 5.09
C GLN A 617 -11.62 1.33 6.54
N GLN A 618 -12.86 0.94 6.79
CA GLN A 618 -13.39 0.75 8.15
C GLN A 618 -12.99 -0.59 8.77
N SER A 619 -12.65 -1.59 7.96
CA SER A 619 -12.44 -2.97 8.45
C SER A 619 -11.00 -3.42 8.26
N GLU A 620 -10.29 -3.63 9.37
CA GLU A 620 -8.95 -4.22 9.35
C GLU A 620 -8.98 -5.60 8.66
N ALA A 621 -10.03 -6.40 8.93
CA ALA A 621 -10.18 -7.72 8.30
C ALA A 621 -10.18 -7.62 6.76
N LEU A 622 -10.88 -6.64 6.19
CA LEU A 622 -10.91 -6.46 4.73
C LEU A 622 -9.57 -5.99 4.15
N ARG A 623 -8.74 -5.31 4.95
CA ARG A 623 -7.45 -4.78 4.50
C ARG A 623 -6.29 -5.76 4.71
N GLN A 624 -6.21 -6.35 5.92
CA GLN A 624 -5.05 -7.11 6.37
C GLN A 624 -5.37 -8.57 6.69
N GLY A 625 -6.63 -8.98 6.51
CA GLY A 625 -7.09 -10.32 6.87
C GLY A 625 -6.47 -11.42 6.02
N THR A 626 -6.37 -12.60 6.60
CA THR A 626 -6.00 -13.82 5.89
C THR A 626 -7.23 -14.41 5.21
N TYR A 627 -7.11 -14.73 3.94
CA TYR A 627 -8.18 -15.34 3.14
C TYR A 627 -8.40 -16.79 3.56
N ALA A 628 -9.67 -17.18 3.70
CA ALA A 628 -10.04 -18.60 3.83
C ALA A 628 -11.37 -18.87 3.12
N SER A 629 -11.39 -19.94 2.32
CA SER A 629 -12.59 -20.39 1.63
C SER A 629 -13.62 -20.91 2.63
N LEU A 630 -14.88 -20.46 2.54
CA LEU A 630 -15.99 -20.97 3.34
C LEU A 630 -16.94 -21.81 2.51
N PHE A 631 -17.11 -21.48 1.24
CA PHE A 631 -18.02 -22.18 0.32
C PHE A 631 -17.63 -21.81 -1.11
N ASN A 632 -17.55 -22.81 -2.00
CA ASN A 632 -17.36 -22.55 -3.42
C ASN A 632 -18.20 -23.52 -4.29
N ALA A 633 -18.71 -23.00 -5.38
CA ALA A 633 -19.45 -23.76 -6.40
C ALA A 633 -19.29 -23.01 -7.73
N THR A 634 -19.84 -23.51 -8.80
CA THR A 634 -19.70 -22.93 -10.14
C THR A 634 -20.03 -21.43 -10.17
N ASP A 635 -21.18 -21.03 -9.60
CA ASP A 635 -21.66 -19.65 -9.71
C ASP A 635 -21.81 -18.94 -8.36
N THR A 636 -21.39 -19.59 -7.27
CA THR A 636 -21.53 -19.02 -5.91
C THR A 636 -20.26 -19.27 -5.11
N ILE A 637 -19.87 -18.27 -4.32
CA ILE A 637 -18.66 -18.34 -3.50
C ILE A 637 -18.89 -17.55 -2.20
N ALA A 638 -18.27 -18.03 -1.11
CA ALA A 638 -18.15 -17.25 0.11
C ALA A 638 -16.77 -17.51 0.73
N TRP A 639 -16.15 -16.47 1.23
CA TRP A 639 -14.84 -16.55 1.91
C TRP A 639 -14.81 -15.65 3.12
N SER A 640 -13.87 -15.92 4.01
CA SER A 640 -13.60 -15.02 5.14
C SER A 640 -12.25 -14.32 4.93
N MET A 641 -12.17 -13.14 5.49
CA MET A 641 -10.93 -12.40 5.73
C MET A 641 -10.81 -12.25 7.24
N THR A 642 -9.75 -12.76 7.84
CA THR A 642 -9.62 -12.87 9.31
C THR A 642 -8.33 -12.24 9.81
N THR A 643 -8.42 -11.37 10.81
CA THR A 643 -7.28 -10.85 11.59
C THR A 643 -7.33 -11.41 13.01
N GLU A 644 -6.41 -10.99 13.86
CA GLU A 644 -6.41 -11.39 15.28
C GLU A 644 -7.61 -10.82 16.04
N THR A 645 -8.23 -9.77 15.50
CA THR A 645 -9.26 -9.00 16.22
C THR A 645 -10.67 -9.21 15.67
N ASN A 646 -10.82 -9.50 14.36
CA ASN A 646 -12.16 -9.64 13.77
C ASN A 646 -12.13 -10.38 12.43
N GLN A 647 -13.32 -10.69 11.93
CA GLN A 647 -13.53 -11.41 10.69
C GLN A 647 -14.52 -10.65 9.79
N ALA A 648 -14.31 -10.72 8.50
CA ALA A 648 -15.30 -10.33 7.50
C ALA A 648 -15.66 -11.56 6.67
N VAL A 649 -16.92 -11.69 6.28
CA VAL A 649 -17.38 -12.75 5.37
C VAL A 649 -17.98 -12.09 4.14
N ILE A 650 -17.50 -12.54 2.97
CA ILE A 650 -17.93 -12.02 1.68
C ILE A 650 -18.60 -13.15 0.90
N ALA A 651 -19.69 -12.84 0.22
CA ALA A 651 -20.41 -13.83 -0.57
C ALA A 651 -20.84 -13.24 -1.91
N MET A 652 -20.72 -14.02 -2.97
CA MET A 652 -21.12 -13.62 -4.33
C MET A 652 -21.91 -14.72 -5.02
N ASN A 653 -22.92 -14.31 -5.79
CA ASN A 653 -23.75 -15.19 -6.62
C ASN A 653 -23.81 -14.60 -8.03
N ARG A 654 -23.05 -15.14 -9.01
CA ARG A 654 -23.16 -14.68 -10.41
C ARG A 654 -24.29 -15.40 -11.16
N GLY A 655 -24.90 -16.41 -10.55
CA GLY A 655 -25.99 -17.17 -11.13
C GLY A 655 -27.27 -16.34 -11.36
N ILE A 656 -28.10 -16.82 -12.27
CA ILE A 656 -29.34 -16.13 -12.67
C ILE A 656 -30.55 -16.44 -11.75
N THR A 657 -30.31 -17.18 -10.67
CA THR A 657 -31.34 -17.51 -9.66
C THR A 657 -30.79 -17.19 -8.26
N PRO A 658 -31.69 -16.92 -7.30
CA PRO A 658 -31.23 -16.75 -5.92
C PRO A 658 -30.52 -18.00 -5.39
N ALA A 659 -29.51 -17.80 -4.57
CA ALA A 659 -28.71 -18.87 -3.94
C ALA A 659 -28.67 -18.72 -2.44
N THR A 660 -28.86 -19.83 -1.73
CA THR A 660 -28.83 -19.84 -0.27
C THR A 660 -27.50 -20.40 0.21
N PHE A 661 -26.88 -19.69 1.13
CA PHE A 661 -25.64 -20.05 1.79
C PHE A 661 -25.95 -20.57 3.20
N ASP A 662 -25.18 -21.53 3.65
CA ASP A 662 -25.28 -22.13 4.98
C ASP A 662 -23.83 -22.28 5.48
N LEU A 663 -23.36 -21.33 6.26
CA LEU A 663 -21.95 -21.22 6.64
C LEU A 663 -21.75 -21.67 8.08
N ASP A 664 -20.58 -22.19 8.40
CA ASP A 664 -20.21 -22.63 9.75
C ASP A 664 -19.43 -21.50 10.43
N LEU A 665 -20.16 -20.58 11.06
CA LEU A 665 -19.60 -19.43 11.77
C LEU A 665 -20.09 -19.43 13.22
N ASP A 666 -19.31 -18.86 14.12
CA ASP A 666 -19.68 -18.70 15.53
C ASP A 666 -20.29 -17.33 15.84
N TRP A 667 -20.54 -16.52 14.81
CA TRP A 667 -21.21 -15.21 14.89
C TRP A 667 -22.18 -15.04 13.72
N PHE A 668 -23.03 -14.04 13.79
CA PHE A 668 -23.90 -13.66 12.68
C PHE A 668 -24.06 -12.13 12.64
N ALA A 669 -24.35 -11.61 11.47
CA ALA A 669 -24.50 -10.18 11.26
C ALA A 669 -25.47 -9.91 10.09
N ASN A 670 -25.83 -8.65 9.93
CA ASN A 670 -26.50 -8.17 8.72
C ASN A 670 -25.46 -7.74 7.69
N ASP A 671 -25.82 -7.91 6.42
CA ASP A 671 -24.97 -7.45 5.32
C ASP A 671 -24.75 -5.93 5.42
N SER A 672 -23.52 -5.50 5.23
CA SER A 672 -23.11 -4.10 5.31
C SER A 672 -23.38 -3.29 4.03
N LEU A 673 -23.75 -3.97 2.93
CA LEU A 673 -24.00 -3.32 1.63
C LEU A 673 -25.49 -3.25 1.26
N ASN A 674 -26.25 -4.29 1.58
CA ASN A 674 -27.62 -4.48 1.12
C ASN A 674 -28.51 -4.90 2.29
N GLU A 675 -29.79 -5.07 2.06
CA GLU A 675 -30.74 -5.53 3.10
C GLU A 675 -30.80 -7.07 3.14
N ILE A 676 -29.64 -7.72 3.26
CA ILE A 676 -29.52 -9.17 3.34
C ILE A 676 -29.23 -9.52 4.80
N TYR A 677 -29.97 -10.46 5.35
CA TYR A 677 -29.93 -10.82 6.76
C TYR A 677 -29.43 -12.25 6.93
N MET A 678 -28.38 -12.44 7.69
CA MET A 678 -27.89 -13.74 8.11
C MET A 678 -28.73 -14.20 9.31
N ASP A 679 -29.34 -15.37 9.25
CA ASP A 679 -30.12 -15.88 10.38
C ASP A 679 -29.19 -16.45 11.49
N GLN A 680 -29.74 -16.80 12.63
CA GLN A 680 -28.98 -17.31 13.78
C GLN A 680 -28.33 -18.68 13.54
N GLN A 681 -28.53 -19.28 12.37
CA GLN A 681 -27.83 -20.48 11.93
C GLN A 681 -26.88 -20.15 10.77
N ASN A 682 -26.54 -18.88 10.61
CA ASN A 682 -25.57 -18.37 9.62
C ASN A 682 -25.99 -18.66 8.18
N ARG A 683 -27.35 -18.67 7.94
CA ARG A 683 -27.88 -18.86 6.58
C ARG A 683 -28.45 -17.55 6.06
N PHE A 684 -28.24 -17.31 4.78
CA PHE A 684 -28.76 -16.15 4.07
C PHE A 684 -28.98 -16.50 2.60
N THR A 685 -29.70 -15.65 1.89
CA THR A 685 -29.99 -15.87 0.46
C THR A 685 -29.60 -14.63 -0.31
N LEU A 686 -28.66 -14.80 -1.26
CA LEU A 686 -28.31 -13.75 -2.22
C LEU A 686 -29.23 -13.83 -3.43
N PRO A 687 -29.75 -12.71 -3.92
CA PRO A 687 -30.44 -12.70 -5.19
C PRO A 687 -29.53 -13.10 -6.34
N ALA A 688 -30.13 -13.30 -7.52
CA ALA A 688 -29.35 -13.46 -8.76
C ALA A 688 -28.42 -12.25 -8.91
N HIS A 689 -27.17 -12.51 -9.26
CA HIS A 689 -26.11 -11.51 -9.43
C HIS A 689 -25.80 -10.68 -8.17
N GLY A 690 -26.16 -11.21 -6.99
CA GLY A 690 -26.00 -10.50 -5.72
C GLY A 690 -24.62 -10.66 -5.10
N VAL A 691 -24.21 -9.64 -4.34
CA VAL A 691 -23.02 -9.63 -3.50
C VAL A 691 -23.41 -9.21 -2.08
N ALA A 692 -22.66 -9.68 -1.08
CA ALA A 692 -22.86 -9.30 0.33
C ALA A 692 -21.52 -9.30 1.07
N ILE A 693 -21.39 -8.40 2.01
CA ILE A 693 -20.23 -8.32 2.93
C ILE A 693 -20.79 -8.24 4.35
N PHE A 694 -20.43 -9.21 5.17
CA PHE A 694 -20.81 -9.27 6.58
C PHE A 694 -19.55 -9.00 7.42
N LEU A 695 -19.65 -8.07 8.36
CA LEU A 695 -18.55 -7.75 9.27
C LEU A 695 -18.90 -8.33 10.66
N GLU A 696 -17.98 -9.09 11.22
CA GLU A 696 -18.14 -9.62 12.56
C GLU A 696 -18.30 -8.47 13.56
N PRO A 697 -19.32 -8.51 14.41
CA PRO A 697 -19.47 -7.47 15.44
C PRO A 697 -18.27 -7.51 16.40
N LEU A 698 -17.63 -6.35 16.56
CA LEU A 698 -16.46 -6.25 17.45
C LEU A 698 -16.88 -6.37 18.91
N PRO A 699 -16.28 -7.26 19.70
CA PRO A 699 -16.53 -7.28 21.13
C PRO A 699 -15.96 -6.01 21.78
N VAL A 700 -16.80 -5.29 22.49
CA VAL A 700 -16.36 -4.14 23.27
C VAL A 700 -15.92 -4.64 24.64
N ILE A 701 -14.67 -4.41 25.00
CA ILE A 701 -14.18 -4.76 26.35
C ILE A 701 -14.72 -3.70 27.30
N LEU A 702 -15.68 -4.09 28.10
CA LEU A 702 -16.24 -3.25 29.15
C LEU A 702 -15.40 -3.37 30.41
N VAL A 703 -15.08 -2.24 31.01
CA VAL A 703 -14.66 -2.23 32.41
C VAL A 703 -15.93 -2.00 33.24
N PRO A 704 -16.48 -3.01 33.90
CA PRO A 704 -17.67 -2.79 34.70
C PRO A 704 -17.32 -1.86 35.85
N GLU A 705 -18.07 -0.82 36.05
CA GLU A 705 -18.09 -0.13 37.35
C GLU A 705 -18.90 -1.03 38.31
N ASP A 706 -18.31 -1.39 39.42
CA ASP A 706 -18.98 -2.22 40.42
C ASP A 706 -20.35 -1.63 40.78
N ASP A 707 -21.40 -2.46 40.69
CA ASP A 707 -22.75 -2.04 41.10
C ASP A 707 -22.89 -2.13 42.61
N PRO A 708 -22.86 -1.02 43.32
CA PRO A 708 -22.95 -1.06 44.80
C PRO A 708 -24.37 -1.19 45.36
N ASP A 709 -25.41 -1.18 44.51
CA ASP A 709 -26.79 -0.97 44.95
C ASP A 709 -27.67 -2.22 44.90
N GLY A 710 -27.17 -3.37 44.44
CA GLY A 710 -27.85 -4.66 44.50
C GLY A 710 -29.09 -4.81 43.64
N HIS A 711 -29.02 -4.44 42.37
CA HIS A 711 -30.10 -4.57 41.44
C HIS A 711 -30.32 -6.04 41.01
N CYS A 712 -31.53 -6.38 40.67
CA CYS A 712 -31.87 -7.72 40.15
C CYS A 712 -31.51 -7.89 38.67
N LEU A 713 -31.36 -6.80 37.95
CA LEU A 713 -31.06 -6.78 36.51
C LEU A 713 -29.65 -6.21 36.30
N ILE A 714 -28.84 -6.95 35.58
CA ILE A 714 -27.53 -6.47 35.15
C ILE A 714 -27.60 -6.21 33.65
N LEU A 715 -26.88 -5.17 33.19
CA LEU A 715 -26.66 -4.85 31.79
C LEU A 715 -25.23 -5.30 31.47
N ASP A 716 -25.07 -6.27 30.58
CA ASP A 716 -23.78 -6.92 30.31
C ASP A 716 -23.53 -7.12 28.82
N ASN A 717 -22.33 -7.54 28.46
CA ASN A 717 -21.95 -7.90 27.10
C ASN A 717 -22.32 -6.84 26.06
N LEU A 718 -22.02 -5.57 26.34
CA LEU A 718 -22.22 -4.52 25.34
C LEU A 718 -21.29 -4.75 24.17
N THR A 719 -21.84 -4.77 22.97
CA THR A 719 -21.04 -4.77 21.74
C THR A 719 -21.46 -3.61 20.86
N VAL A 720 -20.50 -3.00 20.17
CA VAL A 720 -20.76 -1.96 19.17
C VAL A 720 -20.05 -2.39 17.89
N ASN A 721 -20.81 -2.69 16.86
CA ASN A 721 -20.19 -3.06 15.60
C ASN A 721 -19.94 -1.82 14.71
N GLN A 722 -19.08 -2.00 13.70
CA GLN A 722 -18.70 -0.92 12.80
C GLN A 722 -19.86 -0.36 11.97
N THR A 723 -20.97 -1.12 11.90
CA THR A 723 -22.19 -0.68 11.22
C THR A 723 -23.20 -0.03 12.18
N ILE A 724 -22.68 0.52 13.29
CA ILE A 724 -23.45 1.34 14.23
C ILE A 724 -24.52 0.58 15.04
N PHE A 725 -24.49 -0.75 15.07
CA PHE A 725 -25.37 -1.50 15.96
C PHE A 725 -24.75 -1.64 17.35
N VAL A 726 -25.56 -1.42 18.37
CA VAL A 726 -25.21 -1.59 19.78
C VAL A 726 -26.07 -2.73 20.32
N THR A 727 -25.48 -3.78 20.85
CA THR A 727 -26.20 -4.86 21.51
C THR A 727 -25.81 -4.93 22.98
N LEU A 728 -26.74 -5.36 23.80
CA LEU A 728 -26.60 -5.40 25.27
C LEU A 728 -27.41 -6.55 25.81
N ASP A 729 -26.81 -7.33 26.70
CA ASP A 729 -27.51 -8.38 27.42
C ASP A 729 -28.17 -7.82 28.69
N LEU A 730 -29.45 -8.12 28.85
CA LEU A 730 -30.22 -7.89 30.08
C LEU A 730 -30.19 -9.20 30.87
N VAL A 731 -29.47 -9.25 31.98
CA VAL A 731 -29.26 -10.48 32.75
C VAL A 731 -30.02 -10.38 34.08
N ASN A 732 -30.90 -11.34 34.34
CA ASN A 732 -31.60 -11.44 35.64
C ASN A 732 -30.74 -12.30 36.60
N ILE A 733 -30.26 -11.67 37.65
CA ILE A 733 -29.40 -12.30 38.66
C ILE A 733 -30.13 -12.57 39.98
N CYS A 734 -31.45 -12.33 40.04
CA CYS A 734 -32.26 -12.60 41.21
C CYS A 734 -32.94 -13.97 41.09
N ASP A 735 -33.49 -14.42 42.21
CA ASP A 735 -34.21 -15.69 42.35
C ASP A 735 -35.68 -15.58 41.91
N LYS A 736 -36.06 -14.47 41.30
CA LYS A 736 -37.43 -14.19 40.88
C LYS A 736 -37.54 -13.79 39.43
N ASP A 737 -38.65 -14.13 38.80
CA ASP A 737 -38.93 -13.64 37.42
C ASP A 737 -39.01 -12.11 37.37
N ILE A 738 -38.36 -11.49 36.38
CA ILE A 738 -38.49 -10.06 36.10
C ILE A 738 -39.56 -9.91 35.00
N HIS A 739 -40.59 -9.14 35.30
CA HIS A 739 -41.70 -8.91 34.38
C HIS A 739 -41.62 -7.49 33.80
N TYR A 740 -41.80 -7.40 32.51
CA TYR A 740 -41.92 -6.15 31.79
C TYR A 740 -40.70 -5.23 31.96
N PRO A 741 -39.47 -5.74 31.79
CA PRO A 741 -38.31 -4.83 31.76
C PRO A 741 -38.29 -4.03 30.45
N GLY A 742 -37.97 -2.76 30.59
CA GLY A 742 -37.81 -1.89 29.44
C GLY A 742 -36.48 -1.14 29.54
N VAL A 743 -35.80 -0.90 28.40
CA VAL A 743 -34.52 -0.22 28.37
C VAL A 743 -34.57 0.98 27.44
N ASN A 744 -34.18 2.15 27.95
CA ASN A 744 -33.96 3.35 27.18
C ASN A 744 -32.45 3.56 26.99
N ALA A 745 -32.05 3.88 25.79
CA ALA A 745 -30.64 4.14 25.45
C ALA A 745 -30.44 5.60 24.99
N THR A 746 -29.38 6.24 25.46
CA THR A 746 -28.93 7.55 24.96
C THR A 746 -27.40 7.56 24.87
N ALA A 747 -26.88 8.45 24.03
CA ALA A 747 -25.42 8.61 23.92
C ALA A 747 -25.05 10.06 24.19
N ASP A 748 -23.91 10.24 24.82
CA ASP A 748 -23.35 11.57 25.09
C ASP A 748 -22.16 11.80 24.18
N HIS A 749 -22.46 12.10 22.91
CA HIS A 749 -21.44 12.43 21.92
C HIS A 749 -22.07 13.29 20.83
N PRO A 750 -21.39 14.37 20.38
CA PRO A 750 -22.00 15.32 19.42
C PRO A 750 -22.30 14.72 18.05
N LEU A 751 -21.64 13.66 17.64
CA LEU A 751 -21.89 13.01 16.35
C LEU A 751 -23.06 12.01 16.43
N VAL A 752 -23.51 11.60 17.63
CA VAL A 752 -24.65 10.70 17.79
C VAL A 752 -25.91 11.52 17.97
N SER A 753 -26.85 11.44 17.03
CA SER A 753 -28.11 12.16 17.11
C SER A 753 -29.22 11.34 17.80
N GLY A 754 -29.01 10.05 18.03
CA GLY A 754 -29.98 9.22 18.73
C GLY A 754 -29.78 7.73 18.48
N PHE A 755 -30.78 6.97 18.89
CA PHE A 755 -30.87 5.54 18.67
C PHE A 755 -32.15 5.25 17.88
N SER A 756 -32.08 4.36 16.89
CA SER A 756 -33.27 3.75 16.28
C SER A 756 -33.45 2.37 16.89
N GLY A 757 -34.66 1.96 17.04
CA GLY A 757 -35.01 0.72 17.73
C GLY A 757 -36.09 1.02 18.74
N PHE A 758 -36.95 0.07 18.96
CA PHE A 758 -38.05 0.26 19.88
C PHE A 758 -37.60 -0.08 21.30
N ASN A 759 -38.04 0.70 22.27
CA ASN A 759 -37.97 0.33 23.68
C ASN A 759 -39.08 -0.71 23.90
N GLU A 760 -38.78 -1.96 23.66
CA GLU A 760 -39.73 -3.04 23.84
C GLU A 760 -39.81 -3.44 25.29
N TRP A 761 -41.03 -3.71 25.74
CA TRP A 761 -41.25 -4.25 27.06
C TRP A 761 -41.40 -5.76 26.90
N TYR A 762 -40.49 -6.52 27.53
CA TYR A 762 -40.45 -7.98 27.46
C TYR A 762 -41.41 -8.57 28.51
N TYR A 763 -41.94 -9.72 28.21
CA TYR A 763 -42.86 -10.32 29.10
C TYR A 763 -42.20 -10.80 30.38
N MET A 764 -41.04 -11.43 30.27
CA MET A 764 -40.42 -12.07 31.43
C MET A 764 -38.96 -12.44 31.11
N ILE A 765 -38.05 -12.21 32.06
CA ILE A 765 -36.71 -12.77 32.10
C ILE A 765 -36.61 -13.65 33.33
N PHE A 766 -36.38 -14.95 33.15
CA PHE A 766 -36.31 -15.93 34.23
C PHE A 766 -35.02 -15.78 35.03
N PRO A 767 -35.00 -16.25 36.30
CA PRO A 767 -33.76 -16.25 37.09
C PRO A 767 -32.58 -16.88 36.34
N ASP A 768 -31.39 -16.31 36.48
CA ASP A 768 -30.12 -16.76 35.87
C ASP A 768 -30.20 -16.89 34.35
N THR A 769 -31.07 -16.12 33.69
CA THR A 769 -31.12 -16.04 32.21
C THR A 769 -30.91 -14.61 31.73
N SER A 770 -30.62 -14.49 30.43
CA SER A 770 -30.41 -13.19 29.79
C SER A 770 -31.27 -13.01 28.56
N TYR A 771 -31.44 -11.78 28.17
CA TYR A 771 -32.10 -11.38 26.92
C TYR A 771 -31.24 -10.34 26.20
N ASN A 772 -30.87 -10.63 24.96
CA ASN A 772 -30.07 -9.73 24.16
C ASN A 772 -30.97 -8.67 23.49
N HIS A 773 -30.59 -7.42 23.59
CA HIS A 773 -31.33 -6.31 22.97
C HIS A 773 -30.40 -5.49 22.10
N SER A 774 -30.91 -5.00 20.97
CA SER A 774 -30.09 -4.32 19.95
C SER A 774 -30.71 -2.99 19.54
N TRP A 775 -29.86 -1.97 19.41
CA TRP A 775 -30.18 -0.65 18.88
C TRP A 775 -29.26 -0.30 17.73
N GLN A 776 -29.72 0.59 16.86
CA GLN A 776 -28.86 1.21 15.86
C GLN A 776 -28.58 2.66 16.27
N LEU A 777 -27.32 3.07 16.30
CA LEU A 777 -26.96 4.45 16.51
C LEU A 777 -27.32 5.27 15.25
N ILE A 778 -27.86 6.46 15.46
CA ILE A 778 -28.13 7.40 14.38
C ILE A 778 -27.04 8.45 14.43
N LEU A 779 -26.11 8.40 13.47
CA LEU A 779 -24.96 9.29 13.43
C LEU A 779 -25.22 10.47 12.49
N ASN A 780 -24.70 11.61 12.84
CA ASN A 780 -24.67 12.79 11.97
C ASN A 780 -23.50 12.69 10.97
N GLU A 781 -22.42 12.10 11.40
CA GLU A 781 -21.20 11.85 10.63
C GLU A 781 -20.53 10.60 11.21
N SER A 782 -19.60 9.99 10.51
CA SER A 782 -18.83 8.86 11.05
C SER A 782 -18.05 9.28 12.30
N ILE A 783 -17.95 8.38 13.25
CA ILE A 783 -17.17 8.61 14.48
C ILE A 783 -15.74 8.17 14.22
N PRO A 784 -14.76 9.06 14.42
CA PRO A 784 -13.35 8.66 14.21
C PRO A 784 -12.91 7.55 15.15
N ASN A 785 -12.05 6.66 14.67
CA ASN A 785 -11.47 5.59 15.47
C ASN A 785 -10.75 6.16 16.69
N GLY A 786 -10.82 5.47 17.81
CA GLY A 786 -10.22 5.92 19.06
C GLY A 786 -11.05 6.93 19.84
N THR A 787 -12.20 7.35 19.30
CA THR A 787 -13.07 8.33 19.97
C THR A 787 -13.84 7.68 21.13
N ASN A 788 -13.82 8.28 22.29
CA ASN A 788 -14.62 7.85 23.44
C ASN A 788 -16.08 8.28 23.25
N VAL A 789 -16.98 7.31 23.23
CA VAL A 789 -18.44 7.55 23.17
C VAL A 789 -19.05 7.02 24.45
N THR A 790 -19.77 7.87 25.17
CA THR A 790 -20.48 7.49 26.38
C THR A 790 -21.92 7.08 26.03
N LEU A 791 -22.26 5.82 26.29
CA LEU A 791 -23.60 5.26 26.09
C LEU A 791 -24.27 5.10 27.44
N ASN A 792 -25.45 5.66 27.59
CA ASN A 792 -26.21 5.62 28.83
C ASN A 792 -27.46 4.75 28.62
N PHE A 793 -27.63 3.74 29.45
CA PHE A 793 -28.80 2.85 29.42
C PHE A 793 -29.55 3.00 30.74
N GLN A 794 -30.86 3.11 30.61
CA GLN A 794 -31.76 3.12 31.77
C GLN A 794 -32.73 1.96 31.63
N ALA A 795 -32.55 0.95 32.45
CA ALA A 795 -33.47 -0.18 32.51
C ALA A 795 -34.50 0.04 33.61
N THR A 796 -35.72 -0.28 33.35
CA THR A 796 -36.82 -0.15 34.32
C THR A 796 -37.54 -1.49 34.46
N ILE A 797 -37.72 -1.98 35.66
CA ILE A 797 -38.46 -3.18 35.97
C ILE A 797 -39.83 -2.77 36.54
N LEU A 798 -40.92 -3.23 35.92
CA LEU A 798 -42.27 -2.85 36.36
C LEU A 798 -42.85 -3.83 37.38
N ASN A 799 -42.39 -5.07 37.37
CA ASN A 799 -42.93 -6.09 38.29
C ASN A 799 -41.93 -7.21 38.54
N CYS A 800 -41.90 -7.72 39.79
CA CYS A 800 -41.15 -8.91 40.17
C CYS A 800 -42.07 -9.87 40.91
N GLY A 801 -41.99 -11.18 40.63
CA GLY A 801 -42.71 -12.20 41.33
C GLY A 801 -43.35 -13.22 40.41
N MET A 802 -43.68 -14.36 40.95
CA MET A 802 -44.13 -15.56 40.19
C MET A 802 -45.65 -15.68 40.00
N ASP A 803 -46.44 -14.79 40.63
CA ASP A 803 -47.92 -14.96 40.65
C ASP A 803 -48.63 -13.97 39.72
N GLY A 804 -47.89 -13.13 38.99
CA GLY A 804 -48.45 -12.13 38.09
C GLY A 804 -49.13 -10.96 38.82
N SER A 805 -49.08 -10.89 40.13
CA SER A 805 -49.51 -9.71 40.85
C SER A 805 -48.45 -8.62 40.85
N PHE A 806 -48.86 -7.36 40.90
CA PHE A 806 -47.90 -6.25 40.96
C PHE A 806 -47.26 -6.17 42.34
N HIS A 807 -45.93 -6.36 42.37
CA HIS A 807 -45.11 -6.18 43.54
C HIS A 807 -44.04 -5.14 43.23
N ASP A 808 -43.75 -4.32 44.21
CA ASP A 808 -42.64 -3.38 44.11
C ASP A 808 -41.30 -4.15 44.05
N CYS A 809 -40.60 -3.99 42.98
CA CYS A 809 -39.25 -4.57 42.82
C CYS A 809 -38.23 -3.70 43.61
N PRO A 810 -37.34 -4.32 44.40
CA PRO A 810 -36.22 -3.53 44.95
C PRO A 810 -35.43 -2.92 43.79
N ASN A 811 -35.14 -1.63 43.90
CA ASN A 811 -34.35 -0.92 42.89
C ASN A 811 -34.89 -1.14 41.45
N SER A 812 -36.15 -0.73 41.25
CA SER A 812 -36.89 -0.97 40.00
C SER A 812 -36.35 -0.21 38.80
N THR A 813 -35.39 0.67 38.99
CA THR A 813 -34.76 1.45 37.88
C THR A 813 -33.25 1.41 38.02
N LEU A 814 -32.59 0.84 37.02
CA LEU A 814 -31.15 0.73 36.92
C LEU A 814 -30.66 1.73 35.86
N GLN A 815 -29.63 2.49 36.20
CA GLN A 815 -28.93 3.32 35.21
C GLN A 815 -27.51 2.82 35.11
N HIS A 816 -27.06 2.60 33.89
CA HIS A 816 -25.69 2.19 33.64
C HIS A 816 -25.09 2.97 32.49
N THR A 817 -23.86 3.35 32.65
CA THR A 817 -23.12 4.18 31.69
C THR A 817 -21.88 3.41 31.25
N PHE A 818 -21.76 3.22 29.96
CA PHE A 818 -20.61 2.58 29.35
C PHE A 818 -19.82 3.64 28.55
N THR A 819 -18.52 3.66 28.68
CA THR A 819 -17.66 4.45 27.79
C THR A 819 -16.99 3.48 26.83
N VAL A 820 -17.31 3.65 25.55
CA VAL A 820 -16.82 2.82 24.44
C VAL A 820 -15.76 3.59 23.71
N VAL A 821 -14.61 3.00 23.47
CA VAL A 821 -13.59 3.55 22.58
C VAL A 821 -13.94 3.07 21.17
N TRP A 822 -14.16 3.96 20.23
CA TRP A 822 -14.71 3.69 18.91
C TRP A 822 -13.65 3.59 17.84
N PRO A 823 -13.59 2.48 17.12
CA PRO A 823 -13.52 1.09 17.57
C PRO A 823 -12.14 0.79 18.13
N ASP A 824 -12.01 -0.04 19.14
CA ASP A 824 -10.72 -0.34 19.76
C ASP A 824 -10.14 -1.67 19.25
N ASN A 825 -8.87 -1.67 18.89
CA ASN A 825 -8.11 -2.85 18.49
C ASN A 825 -7.42 -3.49 19.70
N GLY A 826 -8.18 -4.11 20.56
CA GLY A 826 -7.66 -4.77 21.77
C GLY A 826 -7.02 -6.14 21.51
N THR A 827 -5.90 -6.41 22.14
CA THR A 827 -5.06 -7.59 21.99
C THR A 827 -5.30 -8.71 23.02
N ASN A 828 -5.09 -9.93 22.58
CA ASN A 828 -4.87 -11.23 23.34
C ASN A 828 -6.00 -12.25 23.27
N ASN A 829 -5.83 -13.55 23.05
CA ASN A 829 -4.74 -14.52 23.17
C ASN A 829 -5.07 -15.90 22.59
N THR A 830 -4.10 -16.54 21.98
CA THR A 830 -3.70 -17.97 21.90
C THR A 830 -4.57 -19.07 21.27
N GLU A 831 -3.87 -19.77 20.40
CA GLU A 831 -4.16 -20.84 19.45
C GLU A 831 -4.64 -22.22 20.00
N PRO A 832 -5.16 -23.11 19.10
CA PRO A 832 -4.30 -24.16 18.56
C PRO A 832 -4.56 -24.56 17.08
N GLU A 833 -3.59 -25.24 16.48
CA GLU A 833 -3.48 -25.63 15.06
C GLU A 833 -4.38 -26.81 14.62
N PRO A 834 -4.82 -26.87 13.34
CA PRO A 834 -5.49 -28.05 12.78
C PRO A 834 -4.69 -28.85 11.72
N ASP A 835 -5.14 -30.05 11.45
CA ASP A 835 -4.56 -31.12 10.65
C ASP A 835 -5.02 -31.10 9.15
N PRO A 836 -4.23 -31.55 8.19
CA PRO A 836 -4.55 -31.39 6.76
C PRO A 836 -5.32 -32.55 6.11
N ASP A 837 -6.12 -32.25 5.11
CA ASP A 837 -6.99 -33.17 4.37
C ASP A 837 -6.55 -33.35 2.90
N PRO A 838 -6.87 -34.47 2.26
CA PRO A 838 -6.24 -34.88 1.00
C PRO A 838 -6.92 -34.42 -0.30
N ASP A 839 -6.13 -34.42 -1.34
CA ASP A 839 -6.22 -33.89 -2.69
C ASP A 839 -7.24 -34.56 -3.64
N PRO A 840 -7.98 -33.86 -4.50
CA PRO A 840 -8.72 -34.48 -5.60
C PRO A 840 -8.04 -34.43 -6.98
N ASP A 841 -8.43 -35.31 -7.84
CA ASP A 841 -7.85 -35.70 -9.14
C ASP A 841 -8.05 -34.63 -10.26
N PRO A 842 -7.11 -34.51 -11.24
CA PRO A 842 -7.12 -33.37 -12.18
C PRO A 842 -7.92 -33.64 -13.49
N ASP A 843 -8.50 -32.55 -14.00
CA ASP A 843 -9.21 -32.47 -15.28
C ASP A 843 -8.29 -31.91 -16.41
N PRO A 844 -8.57 -32.17 -17.70
CA PRO A 844 -7.60 -31.93 -18.79
C PRO A 844 -7.42 -30.47 -19.24
N GLU A 845 -6.20 -30.14 -19.59
CA GLU A 845 -5.63 -28.83 -19.88
C GLU A 845 -6.17 -28.11 -21.13
N PRO A 846 -6.38 -26.77 -21.06
CA PRO A 846 -6.35 -25.92 -22.26
C PRO A 846 -4.90 -25.53 -22.62
N GLY A 847 -4.61 -25.40 -23.88
CA GLY A 847 -3.28 -25.06 -24.40
C GLY A 847 -2.83 -23.65 -24.08
N PRO A 848 -1.51 -23.41 -24.07
CA PRO A 848 -0.96 -22.11 -23.67
C PRO A 848 -1.28 -20.98 -24.65
N LEU A 849 -1.54 -19.79 -24.12
CA LEU A 849 -1.66 -18.55 -24.90
C LEU A 849 -0.28 -18.17 -25.46
N PRO A 850 -0.22 -17.54 -26.64
CA PRO A 850 1.08 -17.16 -27.21
C PRO A 850 1.81 -16.13 -26.36
N MET A 851 3.10 -16.30 -26.19
CA MET A 851 3.98 -15.41 -25.41
C MET A 851 4.17 -14.00 -26.01
N ASP A 852 3.63 -13.79 -27.20
CA ASP A 852 3.73 -12.48 -27.89
C ASP A 852 2.76 -11.42 -27.37
N TYR A 853 1.95 -11.78 -26.38
CA TYR A 853 0.84 -10.97 -25.88
C TYR A 853 1.31 -9.61 -25.28
N TRP A 854 2.47 -9.63 -24.62
CA TRP A 854 2.97 -8.42 -23.92
C TRP A 854 3.93 -7.57 -24.77
N ALA A 855 4.40 -8.12 -25.88
CA ALA A 855 5.25 -7.34 -26.79
C ALA A 855 4.51 -6.17 -27.44
N HIS A 856 3.19 -6.18 -27.36
CA HIS A 856 2.34 -5.15 -28.00
C HIS A 856 1.78 -4.11 -27.01
N THR A 857 1.94 -4.30 -25.70
CA THR A 857 1.34 -3.41 -24.71
C THR A 857 2.33 -2.41 -24.07
N GLU A 858 3.64 -2.56 -24.30
CA GLU A 858 4.66 -1.72 -23.68
C GLU A 858 5.14 -0.55 -24.59
N LEU A 859 4.29 -0.07 -25.49
CA LEU A 859 4.65 1.06 -26.36
C LEU A 859 3.65 2.21 -26.18
#